data_a0d9652d88d6b58ba03007af0e36f4b2
#
_entry.id   a0d9652d88d6b58ba03007af0e36f4b2
#
_cell.length_a   1.000
_cell.length_b   1.000
_cell.length_c   1.000
_cell.angle_alpha   90.00
_cell.angle_beta   90.00
_cell.angle_gamma   90.00
#
_symmetry.space_group_name_H-M   'P 1'
#
loop_
_entity.id
_entity.type
_entity.pdbx_description
1 polymer ?
#
loop_
_entity_poly.entity_id
_entity_poly.type
_entity_poly.pdbx_seq_one_letter_code
_entity_poly.pdbx_strand_id
1 'polypeptide(L)'
;MARPLSIVCVGGGPSGLLLGIMLHRAGAGTVTVHERNAPDDTFGFGVVFSDETLANLRSADPEVFTRIEEEFAYWPIMDVVHRGRTLRSGGHGFAALSRKRLLNLLSERAGELGVDVRYHSEIRSLADVGAADLVVACDGVNSQIRNELAEQFGPSIARGGSKYIWFGTTKRFDHFTFLFAETEWGLFQAHVYPYSSTESTFIVETSPQAWRRAGLDATAATVFPSGHSDPMAQAFCEQIFAGPLDGHALIGNNSKWLEFNTVRNGSWSAVHDGRDVVLLGDAAHTAHFSIGSGTKMAFEDAIALGEVLVADSGSMAECLAAYEAQRRPQIESTQRAAITSERWFEAASRYIDLPSEQFAFQLLTRSQRITYDNLFVRDEGFAKEILGWFHRSRPDDLRPTSDTTPPMFYPFELRSLRLANRVVMSPMAQYCATDGMPTDWHLVHLGSRAVGGAGLVMTEMTCVSPEGRITPGCTGMWNDGHAAAWRRVTDFVHDNTPGCIGLQIGHSGRKGSTCVPWEGTDLPLGDDNWELIAPSPIPYMPGNVVPREMSRDDMDMVIADFVRSTRLGIDAGFDLLEVHGAHGYLLSSFLSPVTNHRSDEYGGSLANRMRFPLEVVRAVREAWPDHLPLSVRISATDWIDGGFDGDDAVVLADELMRSGCDVIDVSTGQVDKADHPEYGRLYQTPFADRIRQEVGIATMAVGAISSVDDVNTVILSGRADLCLLARPHLVDPYWTLNAAIDVGYTDHAWPKQYLTGRTARRREQQPLALFEGRRER
;
A
#
# COMPACT_ATOMS: atom_id res chain seq x y z
N MET A 1 14.20 41.37 25.08
CA MET A 1 12.88 40.84 24.69
C MET A 1 12.80 41.02 23.18
N ALA A 2 12.68 39.93 22.43
CA ALA A 2 12.42 40.00 20.99
C ALA A 2 11.10 40.78 20.77
N ARG A 3 11.00 41.52 19.67
CA ARG A 3 9.76 42.21 19.28
C ARG A 3 8.65 41.16 19.14
N PRO A 4 7.45 41.37 19.73
CA PRO A 4 6.36 40.42 19.53
C PRO A 4 6.03 40.29 18.04
N LEU A 5 5.94 39.05 17.55
CA LEU A 5 5.64 38.74 16.15
C LEU A 5 4.24 39.25 15.76
N SER A 6 4.11 39.74 14.52
CA SER A 6 2.83 39.97 13.88
C SER A 6 2.51 38.82 12.92
N ILE A 7 1.51 38.01 13.24
CA ILE A 7 1.16 36.79 12.51
C ILE A 7 -0.24 36.92 11.91
N VAL A 8 -0.38 36.63 10.63
CA VAL A 8 -1.68 36.63 9.94
C VAL A 8 -1.97 35.19 9.45
N CYS A 9 -3.06 34.60 9.96
CA CYS A 9 -3.60 33.35 9.49
C CYS A 9 -4.67 33.61 8.41
N VAL A 10 -4.45 33.06 7.21
CA VAL A 10 -5.40 33.14 6.09
C VAL A 10 -6.22 31.85 6.08
N GLY A 11 -7.44 31.95 6.66
CA GLY A 11 -8.36 30.83 6.86
C GLY A 11 -8.71 30.59 8.33
N GLY A 12 -9.99 30.68 8.69
CA GLY A 12 -10.55 30.39 10.02
C GLY A 12 -10.97 28.93 10.20
N GLY A 13 -10.29 28.00 9.54
CA GLY A 13 -10.49 26.57 9.74
C GLY A 13 -9.87 26.06 11.06
N PRO A 14 -9.99 24.74 11.34
CA PRO A 14 -9.52 24.17 12.61
C PRO A 14 -8.06 24.48 12.94
N SER A 15 -7.17 24.44 11.94
CA SER A 15 -5.75 24.72 12.13
C SER A 15 -5.45 26.19 12.42
N GLY A 16 -6.07 27.11 11.67
CA GLY A 16 -5.85 28.55 11.87
C GLY A 16 -6.34 29.05 13.22
N LEU A 17 -7.54 28.61 13.64
CA LEU A 17 -8.10 28.94 14.94
C LEU A 17 -7.29 28.37 16.10
N LEU A 18 -6.91 27.08 16.04
CA LEU A 18 -6.11 26.44 17.10
C LEU A 18 -4.72 27.10 17.21
N LEU A 19 -4.06 27.36 16.08
CA LEU A 19 -2.78 28.08 16.09
C LEU A 19 -2.90 29.46 16.73
N GLY A 20 -3.95 30.20 16.37
CA GLY A 20 -4.25 31.52 16.98
C GLY A 20 -4.41 31.45 18.50
N ILE A 21 -5.17 30.48 19.00
CA ILE A 21 -5.35 30.19 20.42
C ILE A 21 -4.01 29.93 21.11
N MET A 22 -3.20 29.01 20.54
CA MET A 22 -1.93 28.59 21.15
C MET A 22 -0.92 29.74 21.22
N LEU A 23 -0.72 30.48 20.14
CA LEU A 23 0.23 31.59 20.07
C LEU A 23 -0.17 32.74 20.98
N HIS A 24 -1.48 33.06 21.03
CA HIS A 24 -1.97 34.12 21.92
C HIS A 24 -1.79 33.74 23.40
N ARG A 25 -2.12 32.50 23.79
CA ARG A 25 -1.88 32.02 25.16
C ARG A 25 -0.42 32.07 25.59
N ALA A 26 0.47 31.76 24.66
CA ALA A 26 1.92 31.76 24.91
C ALA A 26 2.50 33.20 24.93
N GLY A 27 1.75 34.20 24.53
CA GLY A 27 2.24 35.58 24.39
C GLY A 27 3.31 35.74 23.29
N ALA A 28 3.28 34.87 22.27
CA ALA A 28 4.28 34.83 21.21
C ALA A 28 4.17 35.97 20.21
N GLY A 29 3.05 36.73 20.23
CA GLY A 29 2.84 37.88 19.35
C GLY A 29 1.36 38.25 19.19
N THR A 30 1.07 39.13 18.22
CA THR A 30 -0.30 39.43 17.79
C THR A 30 -0.70 38.52 16.66
N VAL A 31 -1.87 37.86 16.79
CA VAL A 31 -2.41 36.98 15.78
C VAL A 31 -3.73 37.51 15.26
N THR A 32 -3.84 37.65 13.94
CA THR A 32 -5.10 37.97 13.25
C THR A 32 -5.47 36.78 12.36
N VAL A 33 -6.71 36.30 12.49
CA VAL A 33 -7.27 35.24 11.67
C VAL A 33 -8.30 35.83 10.71
N HIS A 34 -8.10 35.66 9.40
CA HIS A 34 -9.06 36.06 8.37
C HIS A 34 -9.87 34.87 7.87
N GLU A 35 -11.20 34.97 7.96
CA GLU A 35 -12.12 33.96 7.43
C GLU A 35 -13.12 34.63 6.46
N ARG A 36 -13.23 34.07 5.25
CA ARG A 36 -14.10 34.61 4.20
C ARG A 36 -15.59 34.41 4.46
N ASN A 37 -15.95 33.36 5.17
CA ASN A 37 -17.32 32.97 5.46
C ASN A 37 -17.83 33.60 6.77
N ALA A 38 -19.14 33.47 7.02
CA ALA A 38 -19.73 33.71 8.33
C ALA A 38 -19.30 32.63 9.34
N PRO A 39 -19.39 32.89 10.66
CA PRO A 39 -19.05 31.89 11.68
C PRO A 39 -19.82 30.57 11.54
N ASP A 40 -21.07 30.65 11.06
CA ASP A 40 -21.97 29.50 10.93
C ASP A 40 -21.96 28.81 9.55
N ASP A 41 -21.20 29.34 8.60
CA ASP A 41 -21.16 28.84 7.23
C ASP A 41 -19.99 27.85 7.06
N THR A 42 -20.27 26.59 7.15
CA THR A 42 -19.28 25.53 6.95
C THR A 42 -19.80 24.40 6.08
N PHE A 43 -18.90 23.71 5.39
CA PHE A 43 -19.20 22.54 4.55
C PHE A 43 -19.04 21.25 5.36
N GLY A 44 -19.85 20.23 5.02
CA GLY A 44 -19.80 18.90 5.63
C GLY A 44 -20.56 18.78 6.94
N PHE A 45 -20.40 17.63 7.62
CA PHE A 45 -21.19 17.26 8.80
C PHE A 45 -20.29 16.94 9.99
N GLY A 46 -20.01 15.67 10.25
CA GLY A 46 -19.16 15.25 11.36
C GLY A 46 -17.66 15.25 11.00
N VAL A 47 -16.83 15.60 11.96
CA VAL A 47 -15.37 15.41 11.91
C VAL A 47 -14.96 14.36 12.91
N VAL A 48 -14.03 13.46 12.53
CA VAL A 48 -13.60 12.31 13.32
C VAL A 48 -12.26 12.60 13.98
N PHE A 49 -12.11 12.17 15.22
CA PHE A 49 -10.89 12.22 16.02
C PHE A 49 -10.51 10.82 16.48
N SER A 50 -9.22 10.53 16.52
CA SER A 50 -8.69 9.38 17.27
C SER A 50 -8.35 9.78 18.70
N ASP A 51 -8.23 8.79 19.58
CA ASP A 51 -7.79 9.02 20.97
C ASP A 51 -6.45 9.77 21.05
N GLU A 52 -5.53 9.50 20.12
CA GLU A 52 -4.25 10.22 20.03
C GLU A 52 -4.44 11.71 19.71
N THR A 53 -5.34 12.04 18.77
CA THR A 53 -5.64 13.43 18.43
C THR A 53 -6.24 14.17 19.62
N LEU A 54 -7.14 13.53 20.35
CA LEU A 54 -7.76 14.10 21.54
C LEU A 54 -6.72 14.32 22.66
N ALA A 55 -5.75 13.39 22.83
CA ALA A 55 -4.66 13.56 23.79
C ALA A 55 -3.74 14.73 23.41
N ASN A 56 -3.40 14.90 22.13
CA ASN A 56 -2.60 16.04 21.63
C ASN A 56 -3.33 17.38 21.85
N LEU A 57 -4.64 17.41 21.55
CA LEU A 57 -5.47 18.61 21.76
C LEU A 57 -5.57 18.96 23.26
N ARG A 58 -5.72 17.97 24.13
CA ARG A 58 -5.73 18.16 25.61
C ARG A 58 -4.43 18.82 26.08
N SER A 59 -3.30 18.44 25.53
CA SER A 59 -2.00 19.03 25.85
C SER A 59 -1.89 20.46 25.34
N ALA A 60 -2.38 20.73 24.13
CA ALA A 60 -2.33 22.04 23.48
C ALA A 60 -3.26 23.08 24.15
N ASP A 61 -4.53 22.74 24.32
CA ASP A 61 -5.52 23.55 25.06
C ASP A 61 -6.50 22.68 25.83
N PRO A 62 -6.30 22.47 27.14
CA PRO A 62 -7.20 21.68 27.99
C PRO A 62 -8.65 22.17 28.01
N GLU A 63 -8.88 23.47 27.86
CA GLU A 63 -10.22 24.06 27.88
C GLU A 63 -10.99 23.71 26.61
N VAL A 64 -10.37 23.86 25.43
CA VAL A 64 -10.96 23.43 24.15
C VAL A 64 -11.25 21.93 24.17
N PHE A 65 -10.30 21.13 24.70
CA PHE A 65 -10.49 19.70 24.82
C PHE A 65 -11.71 19.37 25.68
N THR A 66 -11.86 19.97 26.88
CA THR A 66 -12.97 19.71 27.77
C THR A 66 -14.33 20.03 27.10
N ARG A 67 -14.43 21.14 26.40
CA ARG A 67 -15.65 21.52 25.69
C ARG A 67 -16.00 20.57 24.54
N ILE A 68 -14.98 20.05 23.84
CA ILE A 68 -15.19 19.03 22.81
C ILE A 68 -15.60 17.70 23.44
N GLU A 69 -14.96 17.30 24.56
CA GLU A 69 -15.25 16.06 25.28
C GLU A 69 -16.70 15.99 25.81
N GLU A 70 -17.29 17.12 26.18
CA GLU A 70 -18.67 17.23 26.64
C GLU A 70 -19.72 16.98 25.56
N GLU A 71 -19.35 17.17 24.27
CA GLU A 71 -20.31 17.17 23.17
C GLU A 71 -20.07 16.09 22.11
N PHE A 72 -18.91 15.42 22.09
CA PHE A 72 -18.62 14.45 21.04
C PHE A 72 -19.40 13.14 21.20
N ALA A 73 -19.70 12.48 20.07
CA ALA A 73 -20.14 11.09 20.03
C ALA A 73 -18.88 10.19 20.01
N TYR A 74 -18.78 9.26 20.95
CA TYR A 74 -17.66 8.29 21.04
C TYR A 74 -18.12 6.88 20.69
N TRP A 75 -17.29 6.15 19.94
CA TRP A 75 -17.53 4.73 19.63
C TRP A 75 -16.23 3.94 19.52
N PRO A 76 -16.13 2.78 20.18
CA PRO A 76 -15.01 1.86 20.05
C PRO A 76 -15.20 0.78 18.97
N ILE A 77 -16.32 0.78 18.26
CA ILE A 77 -16.79 -0.31 17.39
C ILE A 77 -16.85 0.18 15.94
N MET A 78 -16.47 -0.73 15.02
CA MET A 78 -16.74 -0.62 13.59
C MET A 78 -17.61 -1.78 13.13
N ASP A 79 -18.69 -1.47 12.41
CA ASP A 79 -19.58 -2.43 11.76
C ASP A 79 -19.29 -2.49 10.25
N VAL A 80 -19.18 -3.70 9.73
CA VAL A 80 -19.11 -3.96 8.27
C VAL A 80 -20.37 -4.71 7.87
N VAL A 81 -21.24 -4.05 7.13
CA VAL A 81 -22.48 -4.65 6.64
C VAL A 81 -22.24 -5.14 5.22
N HIS A 82 -22.14 -6.45 5.06
CA HIS A 82 -21.86 -7.12 3.79
C HIS A 82 -22.88 -8.22 3.52
N ARG A 83 -23.63 -8.09 2.43
CA ARG A 83 -24.64 -9.10 1.98
C ARG A 83 -25.60 -9.53 3.10
N GLY A 84 -26.14 -8.55 3.82
CA GLY A 84 -27.13 -8.78 4.89
C GLY A 84 -26.54 -9.30 6.22
N ARG A 85 -25.23 -9.49 6.31
CA ARG A 85 -24.52 -9.82 7.57
C ARG A 85 -23.79 -8.59 8.10
N THR A 86 -23.80 -8.41 9.40
CA THR A 86 -23.01 -7.39 10.10
C THR A 86 -21.88 -8.07 10.84
N LEU A 87 -20.64 -7.76 10.47
CA LEU A 87 -19.46 -8.16 11.21
C LEU A 87 -18.98 -6.96 12.03
N ARG A 88 -18.74 -7.20 13.32
CA ARG A 88 -18.45 -6.15 14.29
C ARG A 88 -17.06 -6.31 14.85
N SER A 89 -16.25 -5.26 14.76
CA SER A 89 -14.90 -5.21 15.34
C SER A 89 -14.80 -4.10 16.36
N GLY A 90 -14.25 -4.40 17.53
CA GLY A 90 -14.08 -3.50 18.67
C GLY A 90 -12.69 -2.90 18.78
N GLY A 91 -12.48 -2.09 19.83
CA GLY A 91 -11.18 -1.52 20.20
C GLY A 91 -10.61 -0.46 19.29
N HIS A 92 -11.46 0.22 18.49
CA HIS A 92 -11.00 1.22 17.49
C HIS A 92 -10.82 2.63 18.06
N GLY A 93 -11.60 3.04 19.08
CA GLY A 93 -11.44 4.32 19.78
C GLY A 93 -11.52 5.56 18.90
N PHE A 94 -12.74 5.91 18.47
CA PHE A 94 -13.01 7.11 17.69
C PHE A 94 -14.07 7.99 18.36
N ALA A 95 -13.95 9.29 18.16
CA ALA A 95 -14.96 10.26 18.48
C ALA A 95 -15.29 11.15 17.29
N ALA A 96 -16.48 11.68 17.22
CA ALA A 96 -16.80 12.73 16.26
C ALA A 96 -17.68 13.80 16.86
N LEU A 97 -17.56 15.00 16.29
CA LEU A 97 -18.34 16.16 16.61
C LEU A 97 -18.81 16.82 15.32
N SER A 98 -19.95 17.53 15.35
CA SER A 98 -20.35 18.38 14.23
C SER A 98 -19.24 19.36 13.87
N ARG A 99 -18.87 19.43 12.59
CA ARG A 99 -17.85 20.36 12.09
C ARG A 99 -18.18 21.82 12.43
N LYS A 100 -19.47 22.19 12.31
CA LYS A 100 -19.95 23.50 12.70
C LYS A 100 -19.71 23.76 14.18
N ARG A 101 -20.07 22.80 15.03
CA ARG A 101 -19.90 22.96 16.48
C ARG A 101 -18.42 23.05 16.88
N LEU A 102 -17.55 22.25 16.25
CA LEU A 102 -16.11 22.32 16.46
C LEU A 102 -15.57 23.73 16.17
N LEU A 103 -15.93 24.31 15.00
CA LEU A 103 -15.48 25.64 14.63
C LEU A 103 -16.01 26.72 15.59
N ASN A 104 -17.27 26.59 16.05
CA ASN A 104 -17.85 27.50 17.03
C ASN A 104 -17.10 27.41 18.37
N LEU A 105 -16.80 26.22 18.89
CA LEU A 105 -16.02 26.06 20.13
C LEU A 105 -14.63 26.69 20.04
N LEU A 106 -13.95 26.49 18.91
CA LEU A 106 -12.64 27.12 18.67
C LEU A 106 -12.76 28.65 18.56
N SER A 107 -13.80 29.18 17.89
CA SER A 107 -14.04 30.61 17.72
C SER A 107 -14.41 31.28 19.05
N GLU A 108 -15.27 30.66 19.84
CA GLU A 108 -15.63 31.09 21.19
C GLU A 108 -14.37 31.20 22.06
N ARG A 109 -13.53 30.15 22.04
CA ARG A 109 -12.28 30.14 22.81
C ARG A 109 -11.30 31.22 22.33
N ALA A 110 -11.13 31.38 21.02
CA ALA A 110 -10.29 32.42 20.44
C ALA A 110 -10.76 33.83 20.88
N GLY A 111 -12.08 34.06 20.84
CA GLY A 111 -12.68 35.34 21.29
C GLY A 111 -12.48 35.60 22.78
N GLU A 112 -12.65 34.59 23.65
CA GLU A 112 -12.41 34.71 25.09
C GLU A 112 -10.95 35.10 25.42
N LEU A 113 -10.01 34.61 24.65
CA LEU A 113 -8.60 34.93 24.77
C LEU A 113 -8.23 36.26 24.16
N GLY A 114 -9.08 36.86 23.30
CA GLY A 114 -8.83 38.13 22.62
C GLY A 114 -8.04 37.97 21.30
N VAL A 115 -8.07 36.81 20.68
CA VAL A 115 -7.56 36.63 19.31
C VAL A 115 -8.42 37.42 18.34
N ASP A 116 -7.80 38.18 17.43
CA ASP A 116 -8.51 39.00 16.43
C ASP A 116 -8.98 38.11 15.27
N VAL A 117 -10.23 37.60 15.34
CA VAL A 117 -10.83 36.76 14.28
C VAL A 117 -11.78 37.63 13.44
N ARG A 118 -11.47 37.77 12.15
CA ARG A 118 -12.19 38.61 11.19
C ARG A 118 -12.97 37.74 10.21
N TYR A 119 -14.27 37.62 10.41
CA TYR A 119 -15.20 36.99 9.49
C TYR A 119 -15.57 37.92 8.32
N HIS A 120 -16.11 37.36 7.23
CA HIS A 120 -16.38 38.07 5.97
C HIS A 120 -15.15 38.81 5.43
N SER A 121 -13.96 38.31 5.72
CA SER A 121 -12.66 38.89 5.38
C SER A 121 -11.88 37.97 4.48
N GLU A 122 -12.17 38.04 3.18
CA GLU A 122 -11.52 37.23 2.17
C GLU A 122 -10.15 37.80 1.81
N ILE A 123 -9.11 36.98 1.97
CA ILE A 123 -7.75 37.21 1.46
C ILE A 123 -7.59 36.43 0.17
N ARG A 124 -7.41 37.10 -0.95
CA ARG A 124 -7.24 36.46 -2.28
C ARG A 124 -5.81 36.41 -2.74
N SER A 125 -4.96 37.25 -2.19
CA SER A 125 -3.53 37.33 -2.50
C SER A 125 -2.73 37.83 -1.32
N LEU A 126 -1.43 37.68 -1.35
CA LEU A 126 -0.52 38.25 -0.34
C LEU A 126 -0.54 39.77 -0.30
N ALA A 127 -0.97 40.42 -1.37
CA ALA A 127 -1.15 41.88 -1.39
C ALA A 127 -2.30 42.35 -0.50
N ASP A 128 -3.32 41.51 -0.26
CA ASP A 128 -4.44 41.81 0.64
C ASP A 128 -4.05 41.71 2.12
N VAL A 129 -2.93 41.02 2.40
CA VAL A 129 -2.41 40.85 3.76
C VAL A 129 -1.67 42.12 4.17
N GLY A 130 -2.08 42.72 5.28
CA GLY A 130 -1.40 43.87 5.87
C GLY A 130 0.05 43.58 6.30
N ALA A 131 0.65 44.46 7.07
CA ALA A 131 1.99 44.24 7.61
C ALA A 131 1.99 43.02 8.56
N ALA A 132 2.78 42.01 8.24
CA ALA A 132 2.97 40.80 9.05
C ALA A 132 4.42 40.33 8.96
N ASP A 133 4.92 39.77 10.05
CA ASP A 133 6.23 39.10 10.08
C ASP A 133 6.12 37.67 9.51
N LEU A 134 4.96 36.99 9.74
CA LEU A 134 4.64 35.67 9.23
C LEU A 134 3.21 35.64 8.69
N VAL A 135 3.04 35.05 7.50
CA VAL A 135 1.73 34.69 6.92
C VAL A 135 1.56 33.18 6.96
N VAL A 136 0.51 32.70 7.62
CA VAL A 136 0.15 31.29 7.69
C VAL A 136 -1.01 31.02 6.73
N ALA A 137 -0.73 30.34 5.62
CA ALA A 137 -1.75 29.94 4.65
C ALA A 137 -2.45 28.66 5.14
N CYS A 138 -3.64 28.80 5.69
CA CYS A 138 -4.53 27.74 6.15
C CYS A 138 -5.92 27.84 5.48
N ASP A 139 -5.94 28.32 4.24
CA ASP A 139 -7.10 28.59 3.38
C ASP A 139 -7.62 27.35 2.62
N GLY A 140 -7.18 26.15 3.04
CA GLY A 140 -7.74 24.88 2.65
C GLY A 140 -7.22 24.31 1.32
N VAL A 141 -7.86 23.25 0.84
CA VAL A 141 -7.44 22.46 -0.33
C VAL A 141 -7.24 23.30 -1.60
N ASN A 142 -8.02 24.36 -1.77
CA ASN A 142 -7.95 25.28 -2.91
C ASN A 142 -7.17 26.56 -2.58
N SER A 143 -6.17 26.49 -1.73
CA SER A 143 -5.38 27.62 -1.25
C SER A 143 -4.94 28.58 -2.36
N GLN A 144 -5.34 29.86 -2.22
CA GLN A 144 -4.93 30.91 -3.15
C GLN A 144 -3.47 31.30 -2.92
N ILE A 145 -3.04 31.33 -1.66
CA ILE A 145 -1.65 31.67 -1.29
C ILE A 145 -0.67 30.62 -1.82
N ARG A 146 -1.00 29.32 -1.69
CA ARG A 146 -0.20 28.24 -2.30
C ARG A 146 -0.09 28.42 -3.82
N ASN A 147 -1.19 28.73 -4.48
CA ASN A 147 -1.21 28.88 -5.93
C ASN A 147 -0.44 30.13 -6.38
N GLU A 148 -0.50 31.23 -5.63
CA GLU A 148 0.27 32.46 -5.89
C GLU A 148 1.79 32.21 -5.82
N LEU A 149 2.24 31.36 -4.88
CA LEU A 149 3.65 30.99 -4.70
C LEU A 149 3.96 29.59 -5.22
N ALA A 150 3.29 29.12 -6.26
CA ALA A 150 3.41 27.75 -6.77
C ALA A 150 4.85 27.37 -7.17
N GLU A 151 5.64 28.31 -7.70
CA GLU A 151 7.04 28.06 -8.06
C GLU A 151 7.91 27.74 -6.84
N GLN A 152 7.60 28.32 -5.66
CA GLN A 152 8.37 28.09 -4.43
C GLN A 152 7.86 26.88 -3.66
N PHE A 153 6.55 26.68 -3.58
CA PHE A 153 5.97 25.54 -2.87
C PHE A 153 6.02 24.22 -3.66
N GLY A 154 6.05 24.28 -5.01
CA GLY A 154 6.08 23.09 -5.87
C GLY A 154 4.87 22.18 -5.66
N PRO A 155 3.61 22.65 -5.78
CA PRO A 155 2.43 21.85 -5.51
C PRO A 155 2.26 20.72 -6.53
N SER A 156 1.90 19.54 -6.03
CA SER A 156 1.45 18.40 -6.80
C SER A 156 0.06 18.00 -6.31
N ILE A 157 -0.93 17.98 -7.21
CA ILE A 157 -2.32 17.67 -6.88
C ILE A 157 -2.75 16.47 -7.72
N ALA A 158 -2.89 15.32 -7.06
CA ALA A 158 -3.44 14.11 -7.66
C ALA A 158 -4.95 14.02 -7.39
N ARG A 159 -5.72 13.65 -8.42
CA ARG A 159 -7.16 13.41 -8.28
C ARG A 159 -7.42 11.93 -8.04
N GLY A 160 -8.27 11.62 -7.05
CA GLY A 160 -8.76 10.27 -6.79
C GLY A 160 -9.66 9.77 -7.93
N GLY A 161 -9.71 8.44 -8.07
CA GLY A 161 -10.49 7.78 -9.10
C GLY A 161 -11.99 7.66 -8.76
N SER A 162 -12.37 7.78 -7.48
CA SER A 162 -13.78 7.66 -7.06
C SER A 162 -14.54 8.97 -7.08
N LYS A 163 -15.88 8.86 -7.21
CA LYS A 163 -16.82 9.95 -6.93
C LYS A 163 -17.38 9.78 -5.54
N TYR A 164 -17.46 10.88 -4.77
CA TYR A 164 -18.09 10.87 -3.46
C TYR A 164 -19.05 12.05 -3.28
N ILE A 165 -20.05 11.86 -2.41
CA ILE A 165 -20.98 12.90 -1.98
C ILE A 165 -21.17 12.80 -0.47
N TRP A 166 -21.20 13.94 0.19
CA TRP A 166 -21.25 14.03 1.65
C TRP A 166 -22.62 14.49 2.13
N PHE A 167 -23.35 13.63 2.82
CA PHE A 167 -24.61 13.90 3.48
C PHE A 167 -24.51 13.75 4.99
N GLY A 168 -25.49 14.29 5.70
CA GLY A 168 -25.92 13.83 7.02
C GLY A 168 -27.15 12.95 6.91
N THR A 169 -27.59 12.41 8.05
CA THR A 169 -28.89 11.71 8.15
C THR A 169 -29.48 11.92 9.55
N THR A 170 -30.81 11.97 9.61
CA THR A 170 -31.55 11.98 10.87
C THR A 170 -31.55 10.62 11.57
N LYS A 171 -31.05 9.56 10.91
CA LYS A 171 -30.81 8.30 11.58
C LYS A 171 -29.51 8.36 12.37
N ARG A 172 -29.63 8.13 13.66
CA ARG A 172 -28.43 7.91 14.49
C ARG A 172 -27.97 6.48 14.33
N PHE A 173 -26.74 6.31 13.81
CA PHE A 173 -25.99 5.05 13.87
C PHE A 173 -25.21 4.99 15.19
N ASP A 174 -25.10 3.80 15.79
CA ASP A 174 -24.41 3.68 17.08
C ASP A 174 -22.90 3.65 16.94
N HIS A 175 -22.40 3.19 15.76
CA HIS A 175 -20.99 2.92 15.48
C HIS A 175 -20.60 3.40 14.11
N PHE A 176 -19.29 3.45 13.85
CA PHE A 176 -18.81 3.60 12.48
C PHE A 176 -19.26 2.37 11.66
N THR A 177 -20.00 2.60 10.60
CA THR A 177 -20.62 1.55 9.80
C THR A 177 -20.24 1.72 8.33
N PHE A 178 -19.68 0.65 7.74
CA PHE A 178 -19.51 0.54 6.30
C PHE A 178 -20.69 -0.19 5.69
N LEU A 179 -21.34 0.44 4.71
CA LEU A 179 -22.48 -0.11 3.97
C LEU A 179 -22.11 -0.31 2.51
N PHE A 180 -22.58 -1.38 1.90
CA PHE A 180 -22.39 -1.68 0.49
C PHE A 180 -23.72 -1.97 -0.18
N ALA A 181 -24.02 -1.27 -1.27
CA ALA A 181 -25.23 -1.44 -2.08
C ALA A 181 -24.83 -1.92 -3.48
N GLU A 182 -25.10 -3.20 -3.78
CA GLU A 182 -24.96 -3.76 -5.12
C GLU A 182 -26.20 -3.34 -5.94
N THR A 183 -25.99 -2.62 -7.05
CA THR A 183 -27.04 -2.08 -7.91
C THR A 183 -26.84 -2.51 -9.36
N GLU A 184 -27.84 -2.34 -10.22
CA GLU A 184 -27.71 -2.56 -11.67
C GLU A 184 -26.67 -1.65 -12.34
N TRP A 185 -26.32 -0.52 -11.72
CA TRP A 185 -25.34 0.42 -12.24
C TRP A 185 -23.90 0.13 -11.75
N GLY A 186 -23.77 -0.66 -10.68
CA GLY A 186 -22.51 -1.01 -10.03
C GLY A 186 -22.61 -0.92 -8.52
N LEU A 187 -21.44 -0.91 -7.86
CA LEU A 187 -21.32 -0.85 -6.41
C LEU A 187 -21.31 0.60 -5.91
N PHE A 188 -22.13 0.88 -4.90
CA PHE A 188 -22.08 2.10 -4.09
C PHE A 188 -21.78 1.71 -2.65
N GLN A 189 -20.93 2.48 -2.00
CA GLN A 189 -20.53 2.26 -0.61
C GLN A 189 -20.81 3.49 0.23
N ALA A 190 -21.11 3.31 1.51
CA ALA A 190 -21.31 4.42 2.42
C ALA A 190 -20.45 4.28 3.68
N HIS A 191 -19.83 5.39 4.10
CA HIS A 191 -19.11 5.57 5.35
C HIS A 191 -20.01 6.34 6.30
N VAL A 192 -20.48 5.69 7.35
CA VAL A 192 -21.49 6.24 8.22
C VAL A 192 -21.01 6.25 9.67
N TYR A 193 -21.16 7.37 10.37
CA TYR A 193 -20.77 7.47 11.78
C TYR A 193 -21.57 8.56 12.51
N PRO A 194 -21.90 8.38 13.81
CA PRO A 194 -22.59 9.40 14.58
C PRO A 194 -21.69 10.60 14.85
N TYR A 195 -22.23 11.80 14.84
CA TYR A 195 -21.53 13.02 15.25
C TYR A 195 -22.32 13.86 16.30
N SER A 196 -23.50 13.38 16.63
CA SER A 196 -24.33 13.95 17.69
C SER A 196 -25.20 12.87 18.34
N SER A 197 -26.03 13.26 19.29
CA SER A 197 -26.99 12.34 19.92
C SER A 197 -28.16 11.95 19.00
N THR A 198 -28.34 12.65 17.86
CA THR A 198 -29.52 12.48 16.99
C THR A 198 -29.20 12.26 15.52
N GLU A 199 -27.96 12.54 15.09
CA GLU A 199 -27.59 12.57 13.69
C GLU A 199 -26.28 11.85 13.42
N SER A 200 -26.15 11.40 12.17
CA SER A 200 -24.93 10.76 11.66
C SER A 200 -24.48 11.37 10.34
N THR A 201 -23.17 11.34 10.08
CA THR A 201 -22.59 11.57 8.77
C THR A 201 -22.90 10.38 7.86
N PHE A 202 -23.13 10.64 6.58
CA PHE A 202 -23.41 9.63 5.57
C PHE A 202 -22.67 9.98 4.26
N ILE A 203 -21.46 9.45 4.06
CA ILE A 203 -20.66 9.72 2.87
C ILE A 203 -20.85 8.58 1.90
N VAL A 204 -21.38 8.85 0.70
CA VAL A 204 -21.52 7.84 -0.35
C VAL A 204 -20.39 7.97 -1.35
N GLU A 205 -19.80 6.85 -1.71
CA GLU A 205 -18.70 6.76 -2.65
C GLU A 205 -18.97 5.68 -3.70
N THR A 206 -18.52 5.90 -4.96
CA THR A 206 -18.67 4.95 -6.05
C THR A 206 -17.65 5.19 -7.16
N SER A 207 -17.49 4.21 -8.06
CA SER A 207 -16.64 4.38 -9.24
C SER A 207 -17.24 5.38 -10.25
N PRO A 208 -16.42 6.08 -11.04
CA PRO A 208 -16.93 6.97 -12.10
C PRO A 208 -17.83 6.26 -13.12
N GLN A 209 -17.58 4.96 -13.35
CA GLN A 209 -18.38 4.15 -14.26
C GLN A 209 -19.78 3.90 -13.72
N ALA A 210 -19.90 3.49 -12.45
CA ALA A 210 -21.19 3.29 -11.78
C ALA A 210 -21.98 4.60 -11.69
N TRP A 211 -21.29 5.70 -11.33
CA TRP A 211 -21.86 7.04 -11.27
C TRP A 211 -22.48 7.50 -12.60
N ARG A 212 -21.75 7.31 -13.74
CA ARG A 212 -22.29 7.64 -15.07
C ARG A 212 -23.43 6.73 -15.48
N ARG A 213 -23.33 5.40 -15.24
CA ARG A 213 -24.41 4.45 -15.56
C ARG A 213 -25.69 4.77 -14.82
N ALA A 214 -25.58 5.28 -13.60
CA ALA A 214 -26.73 5.72 -12.79
C ALA A 214 -27.29 7.09 -13.25
N GLY A 215 -26.71 7.74 -14.27
CA GLY A 215 -27.14 9.04 -14.78
C GLY A 215 -26.87 10.23 -13.85
N LEU A 216 -26.03 10.03 -12.82
CA LEU A 216 -25.72 11.05 -11.81
C LEU A 216 -24.80 12.16 -12.35
N ASP A 217 -24.22 11.98 -13.55
CA ASP A 217 -23.44 12.98 -14.25
C ASP A 217 -24.29 14.10 -14.89
N ALA A 218 -25.60 13.91 -14.98
CA ALA A 218 -26.52 14.91 -15.53
C ALA A 218 -26.48 16.26 -14.78
N THR A 219 -26.19 16.24 -13.48
CA THR A 219 -26.08 17.43 -12.62
C THR A 219 -24.64 17.89 -12.38
N ALA A 220 -23.63 17.22 -12.96
CA ALA A 220 -22.21 17.49 -12.68
C ALA A 220 -21.77 18.94 -12.97
N ALA A 221 -22.33 19.57 -13.98
CA ALA A 221 -22.05 20.95 -14.36
C ALA A 221 -22.97 21.99 -13.65
N THR A 222 -23.92 21.52 -12.83
CA THR A 222 -24.90 22.40 -12.19
C THR A 222 -24.26 23.11 -10.99
N VAL A 223 -24.36 24.44 -10.97
CA VAL A 223 -23.96 25.24 -9.82
C VAL A 223 -25.17 25.43 -8.93
N PHE A 224 -25.16 24.81 -7.76
CA PHE A 224 -26.21 24.96 -6.76
C PHE A 224 -25.90 26.22 -5.91
N PRO A 225 -26.94 27.01 -5.53
CA PRO A 225 -26.76 28.12 -4.58
C PRO A 225 -26.19 27.63 -3.24
N SER A 226 -25.53 28.55 -2.51
CA SER A 226 -25.05 28.22 -1.14
C SER A 226 -26.19 27.68 -0.27
N GLY A 227 -25.94 26.62 0.50
CA GLY A 227 -26.93 25.95 1.32
C GLY A 227 -27.81 24.92 0.58
N HIS A 228 -27.71 24.84 -0.74
CA HIS A 228 -28.49 23.88 -1.55
C HIS A 228 -27.64 22.68 -1.98
N SER A 229 -28.22 21.51 -1.97
CA SER A 229 -27.62 20.24 -2.36
C SER A 229 -28.23 19.73 -3.66
N ASP A 230 -27.56 18.76 -4.31
CA ASP A 230 -28.08 18.06 -5.48
C ASP A 230 -29.28 17.16 -5.09
N PRO A 231 -30.52 17.54 -5.47
CA PRO A 231 -31.71 16.78 -5.05
C PRO A 231 -31.85 15.44 -5.77
N MET A 232 -31.29 15.31 -6.99
CA MET A 232 -31.30 14.04 -7.73
C MET A 232 -30.34 13.06 -7.07
N ALA A 233 -29.13 13.48 -6.72
CA ALA A 233 -28.17 12.67 -6.01
C ALA A 233 -28.71 12.23 -4.64
N GLN A 234 -29.35 13.14 -3.89
CA GLN A 234 -29.96 12.82 -2.60
C GLN A 234 -31.03 11.74 -2.71
N ALA A 235 -32.02 11.93 -3.61
CA ALA A 235 -33.10 10.96 -3.82
C ALA A 235 -32.57 9.59 -4.27
N PHE A 236 -31.58 9.57 -5.15
CA PHE A 236 -30.92 8.33 -5.57
C PHE A 236 -30.25 7.62 -4.39
N CYS A 237 -29.47 8.31 -3.58
CA CYS A 237 -28.81 7.72 -2.41
C CYS A 237 -29.81 7.23 -1.36
N GLU A 238 -30.90 7.97 -1.12
CA GLU A 238 -31.99 7.51 -0.25
C GLU A 238 -32.64 6.22 -0.76
N GLN A 239 -32.79 6.09 -2.07
CA GLN A 239 -33.37 4.90 -2.69
C GLN A 239 -32.46 3.66 -2.52
N ILE A 240 -31.18 3.77 -2.87
CA ILE A 240 -30.26 2.61 -2.83
C ILE A 240 -29.89 2.19 -1.40
N PHE A 241 -29.97 3.10 -0.44
CA PHE A 241 -29.73 2.83 0.98
C PHE A 241 -31.01 2.86 1.84
N ALA A 242 -32.19 2.69 1.23
CA ALA A 242 -33.47 2.75 1.95
C ALA A 242 -33.55 1.78 3.15
N GLY A 243 -33.05 0.55 2.99
CA GLY A 243 -32.99 -0.43 4.09
C GLY A 243 -32.15 0.07 5.29
N PRO A 244 -30.88 0.38 5.11
CA PRO A 244 -30.06 0.95 6.17
C PRO A 244 -30.57 2.27 6.76
N LEU A 245 -31.20 3.13 5.96
CA LEU A 245 -31.78 4.40 6.43
C LEU A 245 -33.09 4.20 7.25
N ASP A 246 -33.81 3.10 7.06
CA ASP A 246 -34.99 2.74 7.86
C ASP A 246 -36.05 3.85 7.95
N GLY A 247 -36.32 4.48 6.82
CA GLY A 247 -37.33 5.57 6.71
C GLY A 247 -36.80 6.97 7.12
N HIS A 248 -35.54 7.11 7.53
CA HIS A 248 -34.92 8.41 7.80
C HIS A 248 -34.43 9.07 6.52
N ALA A 249 -34.45 10.39 6.49
CA ALA A 249 -33.97 11.18 5.36
C ALA A 249 -32.46 11.42 5.41
N LEU A 250 -31.86 11.63 4.24
CA LEU A 250 -30.54 12.26 4.12
C LEU A 250 -30.69 13.79 4.28
N ILE A 251 -29.69 14.40 4.85
CA ILE A 251 -29.59 15.86 5.05
C ILE A 251 -28.49 16.39 4.16
N GLY A 252 -28.77 17.33 3.28
CA GLY A 252 -27.80 18.00 2.44
C GLY A 252 -27.24 19.26 3.09
N ASN A 253 -25.96 19.53 2.87
CA ASN A 253 -25.28 20.78 3.21
C ASN A 253 -24.26 21.10 2.12
N ASN A 254 -24.69 21.78 1.05
CA ASN A 254 -23.91 22.00 -0.17
C ASN A 254 -23.43 20.66 -0.79
N SER A 255 -24.19 19.58 -0.62
CA SER A 255 -23.82 18.24 -1.03
C SER A 255 -23.91 18.08 -2.54
N LYS A 256 -22.80 17.71 -3.16
CA LYS A 256 -22.67 17.41 -4.60
C LYS A 256 -21.59 16.37 -4.81
N TRP A 257 -21.62 15.71 -5.96
CA TRP A 257 -20.58 14.76 -6.31
C TRP A 257 -19.23 15.45 -6.55
N LEU A 258 -18.20 14.96 -5.90
CA LEU A 258 -16.82 15.47 -5.94
C LEU A 258 -15.84 14.33 -6.23
N GLU A 259 -14.63 14.73 -6.60
CA GLU A 259 -13.42 13.87 -6.61
C GLU A 259 -12.52 14.35 -5.48
N PHE A 260 -11.84 13.42 -4.83
CA PHE A 260 -10.90 13.79 -3.78
C PHE A 260 -9.58 14.27 -4.41
N ASN A 261 -9.03 15.36 -3.88
CA ASN A 261 -7.74 15.89 -4.31
C ASN A 261 -6.69 15.60 -3.23
N THR A 262 -5.69 14.79 -3.55
CA THR A 262 -4.51 14.60 -2.70
C THR A 262 -3.48 15.67 -3.03
N VAL A 263 -3.31 16.62 -2.11
CA VAL A 263 -2.36 17.74 -2.22
C VAL A 263 -1.04 17.35 -1.57
N ARG A 264 0.06 17.65 -2.25
CA ARG A 264 1.43 17.59 -1.76
C ARG A 264 2.17 18.86 -2.19
N ASN A 265 3.19 19.25 -1.42
CA ASN A 265 4.05 20.37 -1.76
C ASN A 265 5.53 20.00 -1.59
N GLY A 266 6.37 20.47 -2.48
CA GLY A 266 7.82 20.29 -2.42
C GLY A 266 8.45 20.97 -1.20
N SER A 267 8.00 22.21 -0.87
CA SER A 267 8.31 22.96 0.34
C SER A 267 7.03 23.41 1.02
N TRP A 268 7.05 23.60 2.35
CA TRP A 268 5.93 24.15 3.10
C TRP A 268 6.18 25.60 3.55
N SER A 269 7.38 26.12 3.31
CA SER A 269 7.72 27.52 3.60
C SER A 269 8.26 28.24 2.38
N ALA A 270 8.05 29.53 2.31
CA ALA A 270 8.50 30.41 1.24
C ALA A 270 8.77 31.82 1.79
N VAL A 271 9.49 32.65 1.02
CA VAL A 271 9.67 34.07 1.32
C VAL A 271 9.13 34.90 0.16
N HIS A 272 8.25 35.85 0.47
CA HIS A 272 7.69 36.76 -0.51
C HIS A 272 7.79 38.22 -0.04
N ASP A 273 8.45 39.08 -0.80
CA ASP A 273 8.69 40.48 -0.48
C ASP A 273 9.26 40.73 0.96
N GLY A 274 10.17 39.82 1.38
CA GLY A 274 10.80 39.86 2.69
C GLY A 274 9.92 39.42 3.85
N ARG A 275 8.76 38.81 3.57
CA ARG A 275 7.88 38.16 4.55
C ARG A 275 7.99 36.64 4.45
N ASP A 276 7.99 36.00 5.61
CA ASP A 276 7.92 34.55 5.67
C ASP A 276 6.45 34.09 5.47
N VAL A 277 6.26 33.03 4.67
CA VAL A 277 4.96 32.43 4.38
C VAL A 277 5.06 30.92 4.64
N VAL A 278 4.10 30.34 5.37
CA VAL A 278 4.05 28.92 5.67
C VAL A 278 2.68 28.33 5.36
N LEU A 279 2.66 27.11 4.79
CA LEU A 279 1.44 26.34 4.56
C LEU A 279 1.07 25.53 5.80
N LEU A 280 -0.24 25.42 6.10
CA LEU A 280 -0.77 24.73 7.26
C LEU A 280 -2.05 23.97 6.90
N GLY A 281 -2.19 22.72 7.39
CA GLY A 281 -3.37 21.89 7.17
C GLY A 281 -3.62 21.56 5.68
N ASP A 282 -4.88 21.63 5.24
CA ASP A 282 -5.27 21.25 3.86
C ASP A 282 -4.63 22.11 2.77
N ALA A 283 -4.10 23.29 3.10
CA ALA A 283 -3.30 24.09 2.18
C ALA A 283 -1.93 23.45 1.93
N ALA A 284 -1.35 22.80 2.94
CA ALA A 284 -0.09 22.11 2.85
C ALA A 284 -0.24 20.69 2.27
N HIS A 285 -1.24 19.93 2.71
CA HIS A 285 -1.45 18.54 2.36
C HIS A 285 -2.86 18.06 2.70
N THR A 286 -3.36 17.10 1.91
CA THR A 286 -4.65 16.44 2.19
C THR A 286 -4.46 14.92 2.22
N ALA A 287 -5.35 14.21 2.91
CA ALA A 287 -5.45 12.76 2.90
C ALA A 287 -6.91 12.33 2.78
N HIS A 288 -7.15 11.26 2.00
CA HIS A 288 -8.50 10.77 1.72
C HIS A 288 -9.28 10.50 3.02
N PHE A 289 -10.55 10.85 3.02
CA PHE A 289 -11.43 10.78 4.21
C PHE A 289 -11.64 9.37 4.77
N SER A 290 -11.37 8.33 3.97
CA SER A 290 -11.57 6.92 4.35
C SER A 290 -10.78 6.43 5.56
N ILE A 291 -9.79 7.21 6.03
CA ILE A 291 -9.02 6.93 7.26
C ILE A 291 -9.27 7.96 8.38
N GLY A 292 -10.16 8.94 8.16
CA GLY A 292 -10.58 9.91 9.17
C GLY A 292 -9.47 10.84 9.68
N SER A 293 -8.49 11.23 8.86
CA SER A 293 -7.26 11.91 9.32
C SER A 293 -7.18 13.42 9.03
N GLY A 294 -8.08 14.01 8.25
CA GLY A 294 -7.96 15.42 7.82
C GLY A 294 -7.86 16.41 8.99
N THR A 295 -8.83 16.39 9.92
CA THR A 295 -8.81 17.28 11.10
C THR A 295 -7.68 16.93 12.07
N LYS A 296 -7.33 15.62 12.20
CA LYS A 296 -6.17 15.19 12.98
C LYS A 296 -4.90 15.88 12.48
N MET A 297 -4.62 15.79 11.18
CA MET A 297 -3.44 16.41 10.58
C MET A 297 -3.42 17.93 10.79
N ALA A 298 -4.57 18.58 10.57
CA ALA A 298 -4.70 20.03 10.73
C ALA A 298 -4.41 20.51 12.17
N PHE A 299 -4.85 19.76 13.17
CA PHE A 299 -4.56 20.07 14.58
C PHE A 299 -3.09 19.81 14.93
N GLU A 300 -2.54 18.68 14.53
CA GLU A 300 -1.15 18.34 14.82
C GLU A 300 -0.16 19.30 14.14
N ASP A 301 -0.50 19.80 12.95
CA ASP A 301 0.29 20.83 12.27
C ASP A 301 0.25 22.16 13.04
N ALA A 302 -0.95 22.57 13.48
CA ALA A 302 -1.10 23.80 14.27
C ALA A 302 -0.33 23.72 15.61
N ILE A 303 -0.35 22.55 16.25
CA ILE A 303 0.40 22.27 17.47
C ILE A 303 1.91 22.36 17.20
N ALA A 304 2.41 21.67 16.20
CA ALA A 304 3.83 21.63 15.87
C ALA A 304 4.36 23.01 15.47
N LEU A 305 3.64 23.75 14.62
CA LEU A 305 4.00 25.11 14.24
C LEU A 305 3.96 26.06 15.45
N GLY A 306 2.93 25.95 16.27
CA GLY A 306 2.80 26.74 17.51
C GLY A 306 3.95 26.50 18.47
N GLU A 307 4.35 25.24 18.69
CA GLU A 307 5.46 24.87 19.59
C GLU A 307 6.81 25.46 19.12
N VAL A 308 7.14 25.35 17.82
CA VAL A 308 8.41 25.91 17.31
C VAL A 308 8.45 27.43 17.34
N LEU A 309 7.31 28.10 17.11
CA LEU A 309 7.22 29.56 17.19
C LEU A 309 7.29 30.09 18.64
N VAL A 310 6.75 29.34 19.60
CA VAL A 310 6.80 29.69 21.03
C VAL A 310 8.17 29.44 21.64
N ALA A 311 8.91 28.41 21.16
CA ALA A 311 10.22 28.09 21.67
C ALA A 311 11.27 29.20 21.43
N ASP A 312 11.02 30.15 20.52
CA ASP A 312 11.88 31.34 20.19
C ASP A 312 13.36 30.94 20.03
N SER A 313 13.62 29.81 19.38
CA SER A 313 14.95 29.19 19.32
C SER A 313 15.58 29.30 17.91
N GLY A 314 15.79 30.55 17.43
CA GLY A 314 16.48 30.74 16.16
C GLY A 314 15.80 31.77 15.24
N SER A 315 16.19 31.80 13.97
CA SER A 315 15.55 32.59 12.93
C SER A 315 14.20 32.02 12.52
N MET A 316 13.29 32.83 11.94
CA MET A 316 12.01 32.35 11.42
C MET A 316 12.22 31.18 10.43
N ALA A 317 13.22 31.28 9.55
CA ALA A 317 13.52 30.22 8.60
C ALA A 317 13.89 28.87 9.28
N GLU A 318 14.66 28.92 10.39
CA GLU A 318 14.98 27.73 11.18
C GLU A 318 13.77 27.13 11.86
N CYS A 319 12.88 27.95 12.41
CA CYS A 319 11.61 27.51 13.00
C CYS A 319 10.70 26.82 11.96
N LEU A 320 10.54 27.41 10.78
CA LEU A 320 9.71 26.86 9.72
C LEU A 320 10.33 25.55 9.15
N ALA A 321 11.65 25.49 9.02
CA ALA A 321 12.34 24.25 8.63
C ALA A 321 12.16 23.13 9.69
N ALA A 322 12.20 23.47 10.97
CA ALA A 322 11.99 22.51 12.06
C ALA A 322 10.55 21.98 12.06
N TYR A 323 9.54 22.83 11.85
CA TYR A 323 8.13 22.44 11.67
C TYR A 323 7.99 21.45 10.51
N GLU A 324 8.50 21.77 9.34
CA GLU A 324 8.43 20.89 8.17
C GLU A 324 9.13 19.58 8.40
N ALA A 325 10.36 19.59 8.96
CA ALA A 325 11.12 18.38 9.26
C ALA A 325 10.42 17.46 10.27
N GLN A 326 9.73 18.01 11.26
CA GLN A 326 8.96 17.25 12.24
C GLN A 326 7.70 16.63 11.64
N ARG A 327 6.95 17.37 10.82
CA ARG A 327 5.63 16.98 10.35
C ARG A 327 5.64 16.16 9.06
N ARG A 328 6.53 16.47 8.11
CA ARG A 328 6.56 15.85 6.77
C ARG A 328 6.59 14.31 6.82
N PRO A 329 7.45 13.63 7.60
CA PRO A 329 7.47 12.16 7.63
C PRO A 329 6.14 11.54 8.10
N GLN A 330 5.47 12.16 9.07
CA GLN A 330 4.19 11.72 9.61
C GLN A 330 3.06 11.89 8.59
N ILE A 331 3.05 13.04 7.89
CA ILE A 331 2.09 13.35 6.85
C ILE A 331 2.24 12.39 5.67
N GLU A 332 3.47 12.18 5.16
CA GLU A 332 3.73 11.25 4.06
C GLU A 332 3.32 9.82 4.42
N SER A 333 3.59 9.38 5.67
CA SER A 333 3.11 8.09 6.17
C SER A 333 1.58 8.00 6.18
N THR A 334 0.90 9.07 6.60
CA THR A 334 -0.57 9.13 6.64
C THR A 334 -1.17 9.18 5.25
N GLN A 335 -0.58 9.96 4.33
CA GLN A 335 -1.01 10.00 2.94
C GLN A 335 -0.85 8.64 2.24
N ARG A 336 0.25 7.91 2.47
CA ARG A 336 0.41 6.53 1.93
C ARG A 336 -0.71 5.61 2.40
N ALA A 337 -1.03 5.63 3.70
CA ALA A 337 -2.12 4.82 4.24
C ALA A 337 -3.49 5.23 3.67
N ALA A 338 -3.72 6.53 3.49
CA ALA A 338 -4.96 7.06 2.91
C ALA A 338 -5.12 6.67 1.44
N ILE A 339 -4.07 6.79 0.63
CA ILE A 339 -4.06 6.39 -0.78
C ILE A 339 -4.27 4.88 -0.92
N THR A 340 -3.63 4.07 -0.07
CA THR A 340 -3.84 2.61 -0.09
C THR A 340 -5.30 2.26 0.26
N SER A 341 -5.89 2.97 1.23
CA SER A 341 -7.31 2.84 1.59
C SER A 341 -8.25 3.30 0.47
N GLU A 342 -7.96 4.44 -0.17
CA GLU A 342 -8.71 4.98 -1.31
C GLU A 342 -8.74 3.99 -2.48
N ARG A 343 -7.56 3.49 -2.89
CA ARG A 343 -7.42 2.49 -3.96
C ARG A 343 -8.21 1.21 -3.67
N TRP A 344 -8.33 0.81 -2.40
CA TRP A 344 -9.17 -0.32 -2.01
C TRP A 344 -10.66 -0.03 -2.26
N PHE A 345 -11.15 1.16 -1.89
CA PHE A 345 -12.54 1.55 -2.13
C PHE A 345 -12.85 1.74 -3.62
N GLU A 346 -11.91 2.29 -4.39
CA GLU A 346 -12.02 2.37 -5.85
C GLU A 346 -12.22 0.99 -6.50
N ALA A 347 -11.57 -0.03 -5.93
CA ALA A 347 -11.62 -1.41 -6.36
C ALA A 347 -12.61 -2.29 -5.57
N ALA A 348 -13.47 -1.73 -4.72
CA ALA A 348 -14.33 -2.49 -3.81
C ALA A 348 -15.23 -3.51 -4.51
N SER A 349 -15.64 -3.24 -5.74
CA SER A 349 -16.41 -4.20 -6.57
C SER A 349 -15.67 -5.51 -6.84
N ARG A 350 -14.34 -5.51 -6.82
CA ARG A 350 -13.48 -6.70 -6.96
C ARG A 350 -13.64 -7.66 -5.78
N TYR A 351 -13.96 -7.13 -4.60
CA TYR A 351 -13.96 -7.86 -3.34
C TYR A 351 -15.35 -8.24 -2.85
N ILE A 352 -16.41 -7.72 -3.48
CA ILE A 352 -17.80 -7.86 -2.98
C ILE A 352 -18.26 -9.32 -2.94
N ASP A 353 -17.69 -10.20 -3.76
CA ASP A 353 -18.01 -11.63 -3.81
C ASP A 353 -17.24 -12.48 -2.78
N LEU A 354 -16.30 -11.89 -2.05
CA LEU A 354 -15.59 -12.60 -0.99
C LEU A 354 -16.53 -13.03 0.13
N PRO A 355 -16.23 -14.13 0.86
CA PRO A 355 -16.91 -14.45 2.11
C PRO A 355 -16.89 -13.25 3.07
N SER A 356 -17.99 -13.04 3.81
CA SER A 356 -18.15 -11.82 4.62
C SER A 356 -17.03 -11.63 5.64
N GLU A 357 -16.51 -12.70 6.22
CA GLU A 357 -15.39 -12.68 7.17
C GLU A 357 -14.10 -12.18 6.50
N GLN A 358 -13.79 -12.68 5.31
CA GLN A 358 -12.61 -12.27 4.55
C GLN A 358 -12.75 -10.83 4.06
N PHE A 359 -13.94 -10.47 3.57
CA PHE A 359 -14.25 -9.11 3.13
C PHE A 359 -14.05 -8.11 4.27
N ALA A 360 -14.60 -8.39 5.46
CA ALA A 360 -14.46 -7.52 6.63
C ALA A 360 -12.98 -7.39 7.08
N PHE A 361 -12.24 -8.51 7.13
CA PHE A 361 -10.82 -8.47 7.47
C PHE A 361 -10.02 -7.69 6.42
N GLN A 362 -10.28 -7.88 5.13
CA GLN A 362 -9.61 -7.17 4.06
C GLN A 362 -9.91 -5.66 4.11
N LEU A 363 -11.19 -5.29 4.34
CA LEU A 363 -11.61 -3.90 4.53
C LEU A 363 -10.93 -3.24 5.73
N LEU A 364 -10.91 -3.90 6.89
CA LEU A 364 -10.30 -3.33 8.10
C LEU A 364 -8.78 -3.17 7.96
N THR A 365 -8.10 -4.08 7.25
CA THR A 365 -6.65 -4.03 7.02
C THR A 365 -6.23 -3.28 5.76
N ARG A 366 -7.16 -2.64 5.02
CA ARG A 366 -6.90 -2.00 3.72
C ARG A 366 -5.84 -0.91 3.74
N SER A 367 -5.80 -0.12 4.81
CA SER A 367 -4.85 0.99 4.96
C SER A 367 -3.46 0.56 5.43
N GLN A 368 -3.28 -0.72 5.75
CA GLN A 368 -2.07 -1.30 6.38
C GLN A 368 -1.71 -0.71 7.76
N ARG A 369 -2.58 0.12 8.35
CA ARG A 369 -2.46 0.62 9.73
C ARG A 369 -3.02 -0.37 10.75
N ILE A 370 -4.05 -1.11 10.35
CA ILE A 370 -4.60 -2.23 11.10
C ILE A 370 -4.09 -3.50 10.44
N THR A 371 -3.66 -4.47 11.24
CA THR A 371 -3.00 -5.69 10.81
C THR A 371 -3.55 -6.88 11.57
N TYR A 372 -3.10 -8.08 11.25
CA TYR A 372 -3.46 -9.30 11.96
C TYR A 372 -3.20 -9.19 13.47
N ASP A 373 -1.95 -8.91 13.87
CA ASP A 373 -1.58 -8.79 15.27
C ASP A 373 -2.29 -7.63 15.97
N ASN A 374 -2.44 -6.50 15.27
CA ASN A 374 -3.12 -5.34 15.81
C ASN A 374 -4.60 -5.60 16.10
N LEU A 375 -5.29 -6.41 15.29
CA LEU A 375 -6.67 -6.82 15.54
C LEU A 375 -6.78 -7.75 16.74
N PHE A 376 -5.83 -8.66 16.96
CA PHE A 376 -5.80 -9.48 18.18
C PHE A 376 -5.67 -8.64 19.47
N VAL A 377 -4.89 -7.55 19.40
CA VAL A 377 -4.77 -6.62 20.54
C VAL A 377 -6.04 -5.80 20.75
N ARG A 378 -6.71 -5.38 19.66
CA ARG A 378 -7.91 -4.54 19.70
C ARG A 378 -9.17 -5.31 20.05
N ASP A 379 -9.37 -6.44 19.38
CA ASP A 379 -10.55 -7.28 19.50
C ASP A 379 -10.19 -8.75 19.23
N GLU A 380 -9.74 -9.42 20.29
CA GLU A 380 -9.37 -10.84 20.22
C GLU A 380 -10.56 -11.72 19.77
N GLY A 381 -11.80 -11.35 20.17
CA GLY A 381 -13.01 -12.08 19.79
C GLY A 381 -13.24 -12.06 18.29
N PHE A 382 -13.23 -10.89 17.66
CA PHE A 382 -13.34 -10.73 16.23
C PHE A 382 -12.18 -11.43 15.49
N ALA A 383 -10.95 -11.23 15.93
CA ALA A 383 -9.78 -11.85 15.31
C ALA A 383 -9.87 -13.39 15.33
N LYS A 384 -10.33 -13.99 16.43
CA LYS A 384 -10.57 -15.44 16.54
C LYS A 384 -11.72 -15.92 15.66
N GLU A 385 -12.79 -15.13 15.50
CA GLU A 385 -13.90 -15.45 14.60
C GLU A 385 -13.40 -15.57 13.15
N ILE A 386 -12.63 -14.58 12.69
CA ILE A 386 -12.04 -14.57 11.35
C ILE A 386 -11.07 -15.74 11.16
N LEU A 387 -10.20 -16.00 12.14
CA LEU A 387 -9.25 -17.11 12.08
C LEU A 387 -9.98 -18.47 12.06
N GLY A 388 -11.02 -18.63 12.87
CA GLY A 388 -11.87 -19.82 12.86
C GLY A 388 -12.62 -20.01 11.53
N TRP A 389 -13.08 -18.93 10.90
CA TRP A 389 -13.61 -18.97 9.55
C TRP A 389 -12.53 -19.44 8.56
N PHE A 390 -11.33 -18.87 8.59
CA PHE A 390 -10.22 -19.25 7.72
C PHE A 390 -9.90 -20.73 7.86
N HIS A 391 -9.85 -21.25 9.09
CA HIS A 391 -9.64 -22.65 9.40
C HIS A 391 -10.73 -23.54 8.73
N ARG A 392 -12.01 -23.23 8.97
CA ARG A 392 -13.14 -24.00 8.41
C ARG A 392 -13.23 -23.95 6.87
N SER A 393 -12.72 -22.87 6.26
CA SER A 393 -12.75 -22.69 4.79
C SER A 393 -11.68 -23.51 4.06
N ARG A 394 -10.74 -24.12 4.78
CA ARG A 394 -9.69 -24.97 4.16
C ARG A 394 -10.19 -26.40 3.98
N PRO A 395 -9.73 -27.13 2.93
CA PRO A 395 -9.92 -28.58 2.80
C PRO A 395 -9.44 -29.30 4.05
N ASP A 396 -10.10 -30.43 4.42
CA ASP A 396 -9.81 -31.15 5.67
C ASP A 396 -8.37 -31.63 5.77
N ASP A 397 -7.81 -32.08 4.66
CA ASP A 397 -6.43 -32.59 4.54
C ASP A 397 -5.36 -31.46 4.60
N LEU A 398 -5.75 -30.22 4.32
CA LEU A 398 -4.89 -29.01 4.44
C LEU A 398 -5.14 -28.24 5.73
N ARG A 399 -5.98 -28.76 6.62
CA ARG A 399 -6.36 -28.09 7.86
C ARG A 399 -5.43 -28.52 8.99
N PRO A 400 -4.70 -27.57 9.63
CA PRO A 400 -3.96 -27.87 10.86
C PRO A 400 -4.88 -28.38 11.96
N THR A 401 -4.32 -29.07 12.97
CA THR A 401 -5.09 -29.62 14.09
C THR A 401 -5.75 -28.54 14.92
N SER A 402 -5.10 -27.38 15.09
CA SER A 402 -5.60 -26.26 15.86
C SER A 402 -6.24 -25.18 14.98
N ASP A 403 -7.41 -24.70 15.35
CA ASP A 403 -8.10 -23.58 14.73
C ASP A 403 -7.48 -22.21 15.09
N THR A 404 -6.50 -22.21 16.01
CA THR A 404 -5.69 -21.03 16.37
C THR A 404 -4.36 -20.97 15.62
N THR A 405 -4.11 -21.89 14.70
CA THR A 405 -2.89 -21.89 13.87
C THR A 405 -2.80 -20.57 13.08
N PRO A 406 -1.67 -19.83 13.15
CA PRO A 406 -1.50 -18.62 12.35
C PRO A 406 -1.56 -18.94 10.84
N PRO A 407 -2.16 -18.08 10.02
CA PRO A 407 -2.38 -18.32 8.59
C PRO A 407 -1.13 -18.72 7.80
N MET A 408 0.04 -18.18 8.16
CA MET A 408 1.31 -18.50 7.51
C MET A 408 1.71 -19.99 7.64
N PHE A 409 1.24 -20.71 8.64
CA PHE A 409 1.57 -22.12 8.89
C PHE A 409 0.53 -23.11 8.34
N TYR A 410 -0.43 -22.63 7.55
CA TYR A 410 -1.33 -23.53 6.83
C TYR A 410 -0.63 -24.11 5.62
N PRO A 411 -0.73 -25.43 5.36
CA PRO A 411 -0.24 -26.05 4.15
C PRO A 411 -0.86 -25.41 2.89
N PHE A 412 -0.17 -25.56 1.77
CA PHE A 412 -0.67 -25.14 0.47
C PHE A 412 -0.33 -26.16 -0.61
N GLU A 413 -1.26 -26.40 -1.52
CA GLU A 413 -1.04 -27.36 -2.61
C GLU A 413 -1.07 -26.65 -3.96
N LEU A 414 -0.10 -27.00 -4.80
CA LEU A 414 -0.03 -26.68 -6.21
C LEU A 414 0.17 -27.99 -6.97
N ARG A 415 -0.84 -28.45 -7.70
CA ARG A 415 -0.83 -29.79 -8.32
C ARG A 415 -0.50 -30.85 -7.27
N SER A 416 0.59 -31.64 -7.47
CA SER A 416 1.04 -32.65 -6.50
C SER A 416 1.99 -32.12 -5.42
N LEU A 417 2.44 -30.85 -5.56
CA LEU A 417 3.37 -30.25 -4.61
C LEU A 417 2.61 -29.74 -3.37
N ARG A 418 2.99 -30.26 -2.20
CA ARG A 418 2.43 -29.83 -0.91
C ARG A 418 3.48 -29.08 -0.10
N LEU A 419 3.26 -27.78 0.07
CA LEU A 419 4.07 -26.93 0.92
C LEU A 419 3.60 -27.02 2.37
N ALA A 420 4.54 -27.13 3.31
CA ALA A 420 4.22 -27.26 4.74
C ALA A 420 3.70 -25.93 5.35
N ASN A 421 4.01 -24.80 4.75
CA ASN A 421 3.59 -23.47 5.16
C ASN A 421 3.60 -22.49 3.96
N ARG A 422 3.18 -21.25 4.19
CA ARG A 422 3.00 -20.20 3.17
C ARG A 422 4.23 -19.31 2.95
N VAL A 423 5.37 -19.63 3.56
CA VAL A 423 6.59 -18.84 3.47
C VAL A 423 7.51 -19.40 2.41
N VAL A 424 7.89 -18.55 1.46
CA VAL A 424 8.81 -18.88 0.37
C VAL A 424 10.09 -18.05 0.50
N MET A 425 11.25 -18.68 0.39
CA MET A 425 12.49 -17.95 0.19
C MET A 425 12.54 -17.47 -1.26
N SER A 426 12.54 -16.13 -1.45
CA SER A 426 12.58 -15.50 -2.77
C SER A 426 13.87 -15.85 -3.54
N PRO A 427 13.83 -15.95 -4.87
CA PRO A 427 15.04 -15.99 -5.71
C PRO A 427 15.95 -14.78 -5.44
N MET A 428 17.21 -15.02 -5.13
CA MET A 428 18.21 -13.99 -4.79
C MET A 428 19.57 -14.36 -5.38
N ALA A 429 20.04 -13.57 -6.34
CA ALA A 429 21.33 -13.81 -6.99
C ALA A 429 22.49 -13.74 -5.99
N GLN A 430 23.36 -14.72 -6.04
CA GLN A 430 24.53 -14.87 -5.15
C GLN A 430 25.84 -14.54 -5.86
N TYR A 431 25.88 -14.65 -7.18
CA TYR A 431 27.04 -14.33 -8.04
C TYR A 431 28.35 -15.00 -7.61
N CYS A 432 28.29 -16.25 -7.18
CA CYS A 432 29.46 -17.02 -6.70
C CYS A 432 29.62 -18.38 -7.36
N ALA A 433 28.98 -18.58 -8.51
CA ALA A 433 29.19 -19.72 -9.38
C ALA A 433 30.48 -19.56 -10.22
N THR A 434 31.02 -20.65 -10.69
CA THR A 434 32.13 -20.69 -11.64
C THR A 434 31.65 -21.43 -12.90
N ASP A 435 31.65 -20.77 -14.05
CA ASP A 435 31.12 -21.30 -15.31
C ASP A 435 29.73 -21.91 -15.18
N GLY A 436 28.85 -21.24 -14.44
CA GLY A 436 27.50 -21.69 -14.15
C GLY A 436 27.36 -22.78 -13.09
N MET A 437 28.48 -23.35 -12.60
CA MET A 437 28.47 -24.43 -11.65
C MET A 437 28.10 -23.93 -10.25
N PRO A 438 27.00 -24.41 -9.63
CA PRO A 438 26.70 -24.13 -8.24
C PRO A 438 27.79 -24.73 -7.33
N THR A 439 28.09 -24.00 -6.26
CA THR A 439 29.18 -24.33 -5.31
C THR A 439 28.60 -24.72 -3.94
N ASP A 440 29.48 -25.03 -2.98
CA ASP A 440 29.08 -25.25 -1.58
C ASP A 440 28.39 -24.04 -0.96
N TRP A 441 28.63 -22.82 -1.48
CA TRP A 441 27.86 -21.63 -1.07
C TRP A 441 26.37 -21.82 -1.30
N HIS A 442 25.98 -22.34 -2.47
CA HIS A 442 24.57 -22.56 -2.82
C HIS A 442 23.92 -23.63 -1.94
N LEU A 443 24.66 -24.73 -1.64
CA LEU A 443 24.23 -25.75 -0.70
C LEU A 443 23.97 -25.15 0.70
N VAL A 444 24.90 -24.35 1.23
CA VAL A 444 24.75 -23.72 2.53
C VAL A 444 23.64 -22.68 2.51
N HIS A 445 23.58 -21.85 1.45
CA HIS A 445 22.59 -20.81 1.30
C HIS A 445 21.16 -21.35 1.25
N LEU A 446 20.87 -22.27 0.35
CA LEU A 446 19.53 -22.86 0.19
C LEU A 446 19.21 -23.85 1.31
N GLY A 447 20.17 -24.73 1.64
CA GLY A 447 20.01 -25.74 2.67
C GLY A 447 19.72 -25.15 4.05
N SER A 448 20.39 -24.06 4.43
CA SER A 448 20.13 -23.43 5.74
C SER A 448 18.71 -22.85 5.85
N ARG A 449 18.13 -22.28 4.79
CA ARG A 449 16.76 -21.74 4.79
C ARG A 449 15.71 -22.85 4.76
N ALA A 450 15.97 -23.95 4.05
CA ALA A 450 15.15 -25.17 4.12
C ALA A 450 15.16 -25.76 5.54
N VAL A 451 16.34 -25.93 6.15
CA VAL A 451 16.50 -26.30 7.57
C VAL A 451 15.83 -25.29 8.49
N GLY A 452 15.86 -24.01 8.13
CA GLY A 452 15.20 -22.90 8.80
C GLY A 452 13.68 -22.87 8.71
N GLY A 453 13.08 -23.84 7.99
CA GLY A 453 11.64 -24.10 8.00
C GLY A 453 10.83 -23.37 6.92
N ALA A 454 11.46 -22.73 5.93
CA ALA A 454 10.74 -22.21 4.77
C ALA A 454 10.00 -23.34 4.04
N GLY A 455 8.73 -23.10 3.66
CA GLY A 455 7.93 -24.10 2.95
C GLY A 455 8.47 -24.42 1.55
N LEU A 456 9.05 -23.40 0.90
CA LEU A 456 9.70 -23.51 -0.41
C LEU A 456 10.95 -22.63 -0.41
N VAL A 457 12.07 -23.16 -0.90
CA VAL A 457 13.27 -22.37 -1.18
C VAL A 457 13.49 -22.28 -2.68
N MET A 458 13.69 -21.06 -3.21
CA MET A 458 13.91 -20.84 -4.64
C MET A 458 15.40 -20.62 -4.91
N THR A 459 15.91 -21.21 -6.00
CA THR A 459 17.24 -20.88 -6.50
C THR A 459 17.28 -19.40 -6.94
N GLU A 460 18.45 -18.82 -7.02
CA GLU A 460 18.65 -17.61 -7.82
C GLU A 460 18.29 -17.84 -9.29
N MET A 461 18.12 -16.76 -10.08
CA MET A 461 17.96 -16.89 -11.53
C MET A 461 19.11 -17.72 -12.10
N THR A 462 18.79 -18.94 -12.47
CA THR A 462 19.72 -19.92 -13.03
C THR A 462 19.64 -19.83 -14.55
N CYS A 463 20.76 -19.50 -15.19
CA CYS A 463 20.78 -19.11 -16.59
C CYS A 463 20.64 -20.33 -17.52
N VAL A 464 19.85 -20.17 -18.59
CA VAL A 464 19.58 -21.26 -19.55
C VAL A 464 20.71 -21.47 -20.56
N SER A 465 21.62 -20.48 -20.69
CA SER A 465 22.80 -20.51 -21.56
C SER A 465 23.94 -19.69 -20.97
N PRO A 466 25.19 -19.86 -21.42
CA PRO A 466 26.33 -19.04 -21.00
C PRO A 466 26.12 -17.53 -21.27
N GLU A 467 25.52 -17.18 -22.40
CA GLU A 467 25.23 -15.80 -22.83
C GLU A 467 24.06 -15.20 -22.03
N GLY A 468 23.20 -16.06 -21.48
CA GLY A 468 22.07 -15.66 -20.63
C GLY A 468 22.45 -15.17 -19.24
N ARG A 469 23.74 -15.19 -18.85
CA ARG A 469 24.20 -14.75 -17.53
C ARG A 469 24.12 -13.23 -17.36
N ILE A 470 23.84 -12.79 -16.15
CA ILE A 470 23.96 -11.38 -15.75
C ILE A 470 25.42 -11.03 -15.60
N THR A 471 26.12 -11.83 -14.78
CA THR A 471 27.56 -11.70 -14.47
C THR A 471 28.26 -13.04 -14.68
N PRO A 472 29.59 -13.11 -14.75
CA PRO A 472 30.34 -14.38 -14.78
C PRO A 472 30.02 -15.33 -13.60
N GLY A 473 29.62 -14.75 -12.46
CA GLY A 473 29.29 -15.50 -11.23
C GLY A 473 27.88 -16.08 -11.15
N CYS A 474 27.04 -15.96 -12.19
CA CYS A 474 25.69 -16.53 -12.21
C CYS A 474 25.72 -18.05 -12.33
N THR A 475 24.75 -18.70 -11.66
CA THR A 475 24.49 -20.14 -11.84
C THR A 475 23.88 -20.45 -13.20
N GLY A 476 24.03 -21.67 -13.66
CA GLY A 476 23.55 -22.16 -14.94
C GLY A 476 22.84 -23.52 -14.86
N MET A 477 22.06 -23.81 -15.92
CA MET A 477 21.39 -25.07 -16.11
C MET A 477 21.42 -25.48 -17.60
N TRP A 478 22.61 -25.51 -18.22
CA TRP A 478 22.74 -25.78 -19.66
C TRP A 478 23.53 -27.05 -20.02
N ASN A 479 24.00 -27.80 -19.01
CA ASN A 479 24.66 -29.09 -19.21
C ASN A 479 24.47 -30.08 -18.05
N ASP A 480 24.78 -31.37 -18.25
CA ASP A 480 24.59 -32.42 -17.26
C ASP A 480 25.43 -32.23 -15.98
N GLY A 481 26.59 -31.54 -16.07
CA GLY A 481 27.43 -31.20 -14.91
C GLY A 481 26.69 -30.24 -13.96
N HIS A 482 25.96 -29.26 -14.51
CA HIS A 482 25.12 -28.37 -13.71
C HIS A 482 24.00 -29.14 -13.02
N ALA A 483 23.27 -30.00 -13.74
CA ALA A 483 22.21 -30.82 -13.17
C ALA A 483 22.74 -31.72 -12.03
N ALA A 484 23.89 -32.34 -12.20
CA ALA A 484 24.53 -33.18 -11.16
C ALA A 484 24.92 -32.36 -9.91
N ALA A 485 25.43 -31.14 -10.10
CA ALA A 485 25.78 -30.28 -8.99
C ALA A 485 24.54 -29.75 -8.25
N TRP A 486 23.46 -29.36 -8.97
CA TRP A 486 22.18 -28.98 -8.38
C TRP A 486 21.50 -30.17 -7.66
N ARG A 487 21.61 -31.40 -8.17
CA ARG A 487 21.08 -32.60 -7.50
C ARG A 487 21.60 -32.72 -6.06
N ARG A 488 22.86 -32.41 -5.83
CA ARG A 488 23.42 -32.40 -4.47
C ARG A 488 22.67 -31.44 -3.52
N VAL A 489 22.16 -30.33 -4.04
CA VAL A 489 21.40 -29.38 -3.26
C VAL A 489 19.97 -29.84 -3.02
N THR A 490 19.31 -30.36 -4.06
CA THR A 490 17.93 -30.88 -3.96
C THR A 490 17.88 -32.10 -3.05
N ASP A 491 18.81 -33.07 -3.18
CA ASP A 491 18.92 -34.23 -2.30
C ASP A 491 19.10 -33.80 -0.83
N PHE A 492 19.95 -32.79 -0.56
CA PHE A 492 20.13 -32.31 0.79
C PHE A 492 18.81 -31.74 1.38
N VAL A 493 18.06 -30.98 0.60
CA VAL A 493 16.77 -30.41 1.05
C VAL A 493 15.77 -31.52 1.34
N HIS A 494 15.60 -32.47 0.42
CA HIS A 494 14.64 -33.59 0.54
C HIS A 494 14.99 -34.55 1.67
N ASP A 495 16.26 -34.87 1.86
CA ASP A 495 16.70 -35.84 2.87
C ASP A 495 16.66 -35.28 4.29
N ASN A 496 16.79 -33.95 4.46
CA ASN A 496 17.02 -33.34 5.77
C ASN A 496 15.88 -32.41 6.26
N THR A 497 14.93 -32.09 5.38
CA THR A 497 13.88 -31.10 5.71
C THR A 497 12.52 -31.51 5.13
N PRO A 498 11.41 -31.01 5.66
CA PRO A 498 10.09 -31.14 5.03
C PRO A 498 9.85 -30.06 3.95
N GLY A 499 10.84 -29.20 3.68
CA GLY A 499 10.74 -28.12 2.71
C GLY A 499 10.88 -28.63 1.27
N CYS A 500 10.39 -27.83 0.34
CA CYS A 500 10.50 -28.05 -1.09
C CYS A 500 11.51 -27.08 -1.71
N ILE A 501 12.01 -27.42 -2.92
CA ILE A 501 12.98 -26.60 -3.63
C ILE A 501 12.53 -26.32 -5.07
N GLY A 502 12.50 -25.05 -5.47
CA GLY A 502 12.15 -24.59 -6.81
C GLY A 502 13.35 -24.07 -7.58
N LEU A 503 13.35 -24.29 -8.88
CA LEU A 503 14.34 -23.81 -9.83
C LEU A 503 13.79 -22.59 -10.57
N GLN A 504 14.43 -21.43 -10.45
CA GLN A 504 14.12 -20.29 -11.31
C GLN A 504 15.07 -20.29 -12.51
N ILE A 505 14.55 -20.41 -13.73
CA ILE A 505 15.33 -20.34 -14.98
C ILE A 505 15.08 -19.01 -15.70
N GLY A 506 16.14 -18.47 -16.32
CA GLY A 506 16.04 -17.19 -17.02
C GLY A 506 17.20 -16.88 -17.95
N HIS A 507 17.05 -15.78 -18.67
CA HIS A 507 18.06 -15.22 -19.57
C HIS A 507 18.12 -13.69 -19.34
N SER A 508 19.30 -13.16 -19.06
CA SER A 508 19.50 -11.74 -18.69
C SER A 508 19.10 -10.73 -19.75
N GLY A 509 19.12 -11.14 -21.02
CA GLY A 509 18.84 -10.21 -22.14
C GLY A 509 19.80 -9.01 -22.13
N ARG A 510 19.25 -7.81 -22.27
CA ARG A 510 20.00 -6.54 -22.32
C ARG A 510 20.69 -6.16 -21.00
N LYS A 511 20.42 -6.87 -19.91
CA LYS A 511 21.01 -6.64 -18.57
C LYS A 511 22.16 -7.59 -18.24
N GLY A 512 22.64 -8.34 -19.21
CA GLY A 512 23.77 -9.24 -19.07
C GLY A 512 25.13 -8.57 -19.25
N SER A 513 26.19 -9.37 -19.15
CA SER A 513 27.58 -8.93 -19.37
C SER A 513 28.01 -7.81 -18.46
N THR A 514 27.71 -7.93 -17.14
CA THR A 514 28.01 -6.91 -16.14
C THR A 514 28.91 -7.45 -15.04
N CYS A 515 29.57 -6.53 -14.33
CA CYS A 515 30.31 -6.83 -13.12
C CYS A 515 29.39 -7.34 -12.01
N VAL A 516 29.93 -8.08 -11.05
CA VAL A 516 29.21 -8.40 -9.82
C VAL A 516 28.92 -7.12 -9.02
N PRO A 517 27.78 -7.00 -8.29
CA PRO A 517 27.34 -5.74 -7.69
C PRO A 517 28.34 -5.07 -6.74
N TRP A 518 29.16 -5.83 -6.03
CA TRP A 518 30.20 -5.29 -5.12
C TRP A 518 31.44 -4.78 -5.84
N GLU A 519 31.61 -5.04 -7.14
CA GLU A 519 32.64 -4.46 -8.00
C GLU A 519 32.11 -3.32 -8.85
N GLY A 520 30.80 -3.22 -8.99
CA GLY A 520 30.13 -2.15 -9.71
C GLY A 520 28.76 -2.58 -10.23
N THR A 521 27.70 -2.15 -9.56
CA THR A 521 26.31 -2.51 -9.93
C THR A 521 25.99 -2.07 -11.36
N ASP A 522 25.61 -3.04 -12.19
CA ASP A 522 25.23 -2.87 -13.60
C ASP A 522 26.33 -2.29 -14.51
N LEU A 523 27.58 -2.22 -14.07
CA LEU A 523 28.70 -1.78 -14.91
C LEU A 523 29.12 -2.89 -15.88
N PRO A 524 29.48 -2.57 -17.15
CA PRO A 524 29.94 -3.56 -18.12
C PRO A 524 31.31 -4.14 -17.73
N LEU A 525 31.60 -5.37 -18.19
CA LEU A 525 32.89 -6.08 -17.93
C LEU A 525 34.10 -5.53 -18.66
N GLY A 526 33.90 -4.57 -19.57
CA GLY A 526 34.97 -4.04 -20.41
C GLY A 526 35.38 -5.01 -21.54
N ASP A 527 36.65 -5.40 -21.58
CA ASP A 527 37.18 -6.26 -22.65
C ASP A 527 36.60 -7.71 -22.60
N ASP A 528 36.05 -8.11 -21.46
CA ASP A 528 35.45 -9.44 -21.26
C ASP A 528 33.93 -9.50 -21.59
N ASN A 529 33.39 -8.42 -22.17
CA ASN A 529 31.98 -8.40 -22.57
C ASN A 529 31.67 -9.46 -23.63
N TRP A 530 30.49 -10.10 -23.46
CA TRP A 530 29.91 -10.97 -24.50
C TRP A 530 28.74 -10.33 -25.23
N GLU A 531 28.36 -10.87 -26.38
CA GLU A 531 27.22 -10.41 -27.17
C GLU A 531 25.91 -10.58 -26.36
N LEU A 532 25.07 -9.57 -26.37
CA LEU A 532 23.72 -9.59 -25.79
C LEU A 532 22.66 -9.60 -26.88
N ILE A 533 21.51 -10.22 -26.57
CA ILE A 533 20.32 -10.25 -27.43
C ILE A 533 19.13 -9.66 -26.68
N ALA A 534 18.26 -8.96 -27.40
CA ALA A 534 17.05 -8.36 -26.85
C ALA A 534 16.00 -8.13 -27.95
N PRO A 535 14.73 -7.77 -27.62
CA PRO A 535 13.74 -7.42 -28.66
C PRO A 535 14.16 -6.22 -29.50
N SER A 536 14.92 -5.29 -28.95
CA SER A 536 15.40 -4.09 -29.65
C SER A 536 16.82 -3.71 -29.16
N PRO A 537 17.62 -3.02 -30.01
CA PRO A 537 19.00 -2.67 -29.68
C PRO A 537 19.10 -1.48 -28.72
N ILE A 538 18.50 -1.63 -27.53
CA ILE A 538 18.44 -0.60 -26.48
C ILE A 538 19.25 -1.11 -25.27
N PRO A 539 20.38 -0.47 -24.92
CA PRO A 539 21.17 -0.85 -23.74
C PRO A 539 20.40 -0.54 -22.44
N TYR A 540 20.73 -1.23 -21.35
CA TYR A 540 20.08 -1.00 -20.05
C TYR A 540 20.42 0.37 -19.44
N MET A 541 21.68 0.78 -19.59
CA MET A 541 22.18 2.10 -19.17
C MET A 541 23.12 2.65 -20.24
N PRO A 542 23.35 3.97 -20.29
CA PRO A 542 24.42 4.55 -21.10
C PRO A 542 25.77 3.90 -20.75
N GLY A 543 26.48 3.39 -21.76
CA GLY A 543 27.77 2.71 -21.60
C GLY A 543 27.71 1.19 -21.45
N ASN A 544 26.53 0.59 -21.23
CA ASN A 544 26.38 -0.86 -21.29
C ASN A 544 26.45 -1.39 -22.73
N VAL A 545 26.68 -2.70 -22.86
CA VAL A 545 26.66 -3.39 -24.15
C VAL A 545 25.31 -3.18 -24.83
N VAL A 546 25.33 -2.69 -26.08
CA VAL A 546 24.11 -2.58 -26.90
C VAL A 546 23.75 -3.98 -27.38
N PRO A 547 22.57 -4.51 -27.03
CA PRO A 547 22.16 -5.82 -27.48
C PRO A 547 21.85 -5.83 -28.97
N ARG A 548 22.08 -6.96 -29.62
CA ARG A 548 21.59 -7.20 -30.98
C ARG A 548 20.09 -7.52 -30.92
N GLU A 549 19.33 -6.97 -31.88
CA GLU A 549 17.92 -7.33 -32.05
C GLU A 549 17.79 -8.82 -32.44
N MET A 550 16.92 -9.54 -31.74
CA MET A 550 16.70 -10.97 -31.96
C MET A 550 16.02 -11.24 -33.30
N SER A 551 16.56 -12.19 -34.06
CA SER A 551 15.88 -12.85 -35.17
C SER A 551 14.92 -13.93 -34.68
N ARG A 552 14.12 -14.52 -35.58
CA ARG A 552 13.32 -15.71 -35.25
C ARG A 552 14.20 -16.90 -34.86
N ASP A 553 15.32 -17.11 -35.55
CA ASP A 553 16.26 -18.19 -35.22
C ASP A 553 16.85 -18.04 -33.80
N ASP A 554 17.13 -16.79 -33.36
CA ASP A 554 17.54 -16.51 -31.99
C ASP A 554 16.42 -16.87 -30.98
N MET A 555 15.17 -16.56 -31.31
CA MET A 555 14.03 -16.91 -30.47
C MET A 555 13.87 -18.43 -30.35
N ASP A 556 14.00 -19.15 -31.46
CA ASP A 556 13.93 -20.62 -31.49
C ASP A 556 15.07 -21.25 -30.68
N MET A 557 16.28 -20.70 -30.77
CA MET A 557 17.43 -21.13 -29.96
C MET A 557 17.17 -20.91 -28.48
N VAL A 558 16.68 -19.75 -28.09
CA VAL A 558 16.35 -19.46 -26.67
C VAL A 558 15.25 -20.37 -26.16
N ILE A 559 14.19 -20.64 -26.93
CA ILE A 559 13.16 -21.62 -26.57
C ILE A 559 13.79 -22.99 -26.31
N ALA A 560 14.68 -23.46 -27.22
CA ALA A 560 15.38 -24.75 -27.06
C ALA A 560 16.25 -24.77 -25.76
N ASP A 561 16.89 -23.65 -25.42
CA ASP A 561 17.70 -23.52 -24.20
C ASP A 561 16.83 -23.61 -22.93
N PHE A 562 15.66 -22.95 -22.91
CA PHE A 562 14.70 -23.07 -21.82
C PHE A 562 14.20 -24.54 -21.67
N VAL A 563 13.86 -25.20 -22.79
CA VAL A 563 13.43 -26.61 -22.79
C VAL A 563 14.52 -27.53 -22.29
N ARG A 564 15.78 -27.32 -22.71
CA ARG A 564 16.94 -28.10 -22.22
C ARG A 564 17.12 -27.91 -20.71
N SER A 565 17.09 -26.68 -20.23
CA SER A 565 17.22 -26.36 -18.81
C SER A 565 16.07 -26.93 -17.97
N THR A 566 14.88 -26.98 -18.52
CA THR A 566 13.71 -27.62 -17.91
C THR A 566 13.96 -29.12 -17.70
N ARG A 567 14.46 -29.85 -18.72
CA ARG A 567 14.77 -31.27 -18.62
C ARG A 567 15.87 -31.55 -17.62
N LEU A 568 16.91 -30.72 -17.61
CA LEU A 568 17.99 -30.80 -16.63
C LEU A 568 17.49 -30.52 -15.20
N GLY A 569 16.50 -29.66 -15.04
CA GLY A 569 15.83 -29.41 -13.77
C GLY A 569 15.07 -30.62 -13.24
N ILE A 570 14.41 -31.37 -14.13
CA ILE A 570 13.77 -32.63 -13.78
C ILE A 570 14.85 -33.65 -13.30
N ASP A 571 15.93 -33.75 -14.06
CA ASP A 571 17.03 -34.67 -13.71
C ASP A 571 17.71 -34.24 -12.39
N ALA A 572 17.75 -32.98 -12.07
CA ALA A 572 18.26 -32.47 -10.80
C ALA A 572 17.29 -32.68 -9.61
N GLY A 573 16.02 -33.03 -9.86
CA GLY A 573 15.04 -33.35 -8.81
C GLY A 573 14.33 -32.14 -8.18
N PHE A 574 14.14 -31.04 -8.91
CA PHE A 574 13.38 -29.88 -8.43
C PHE A 574 11.87 -30.14 -8.36
N ASP A 575 11.20 -29.58 -7.36
CA ASP A 575 9.78 -29.77 -7.07
C ASP A 575 8.88 -28.75 -7.82
N LEU A 576 9.42 -27.57 -8.13
CA LEU A 576 8.74 -26.47 -8.83
C LEU A 576 9.71 -25.84 -9.83
N LEU A 577 9.21 -25.49 -11.00
CA LEU A 577 9.93 -24.68 -11.98
C LEU A 577 9.33 -23.28 -12.07
N GLU A 578 10.18 -22.26 -12.10
CA GLU A 578 9.77 -20.87 -12.32
C GLU A 578 10.48 -20.28 -13.52
N VAL A 579 9.71 -19.74 -14.46
CA VAL A 579 10.23 -18.95 -15.59
C VAL A 579 10.36 -17.49 -15.18
N HIS A 580 11.57 -16.93 -15.31
CA HIS A 580 11.81 -15.53 -14.97
C HIS A 580 11.40 -14.60 -16.12
N GLY A 581 10.20 -14.01 -16.02
CA GLY A 581 9.64 -13.05 -16.96
C GLY A 581 9.56 -11.61 -16.42
N ALA A 582 10.45 -11.23 -15.47
CA ALA A 582 10.42 -9.96 -14.75
C ALA A 582 11.73 -9.15 -14.88
N HIS A 583 11.76 -7.96 -14.27
CA HIS A 583 12.93 -7.15 -13.94
C HIS A 583 13.76 -6.68 -15.15
N GLY A 584 13.14 -6.54 -16.32
CA GLY A 584 13.82 -6.09 -17.53
C GLY A 584 14.79 -7.12 -18.13
N TYR A 585 14.76 -8.38 -17.69
CA TYR A 585 15.46 -9.49 -18.32
C TYR A 585 14.80 -9.86 -19.65
N LEU A 586 15.30 -10.86 -20.35
CA LEU A 586 14.93 -11.11 -21.75
C LEU A 586 13.42 -11.13 -21.98
N LEU A 587 12.68 -11.98 -21.27
CA LEU A 587 11.24 -12.13 -21.47
C LEU A 587 10.47 -10.86 -21.06
N SER A 588 10.86 -10.24 -19.94
CA SER A 588 10.31 -8.96 -19.48
C SER A 588 10.55 -7.85 -20.50
N SER A 589 11.71 -7.83 -21.16
CA SER A 589 12.03 -6.81 -22.16
C SER A 589 11.17 -6.90 -23.43
N PHE A 590 10.60 -8.07 -23.74
CA PHE A 590 9.58 -8.21 -24.79
C PHE A 590 8.23 -7.63 -24.37
N LEU A 591 7.84 -7.80 -23.10
CA LEU A 591 6.54 -7.38 -22.55
C LEU A 591 6.41 -5.85 -22.50
N SER A 592 7.49 -5.17 -22.12
CA SER A 592 7.48 -3.71 -21.94
C SER A 592 7.59 -2.95 -23.26
N PRO A 593 6.69 -1.99 -23.53
CA PRO A 593 6.84 -1.09 -24.68
C PRO A 593 8.04 -0.15 -24.57
N VAL A 594 8.58 0.06 -23.36
CA VAL A 594 9.79 0.88 -23.14
C VAL A 594 11.03 0.22 -23.76
N THR A 595 11.06 -1.10 -23.82
CA THR A 595 12.22 -1.88 -24.28
C THR A 595 12.00 -2.67 -25.55
N ASN A 596 10.74 -2.78 -26.00
CA ASN A 596 10.36 -3.48 -27.22
C ASN A 596 9.80 -2.51 -28.26
N HIS A 597 10.66 -2.06 -29.16
CA HIS A 597 10.30 -1.16 -30.28
C HIS A 597 10.14 -1.90 -31.61
N ARG A 598 9.92 -3.23 -31.58
CA ARG A 598 9.71 -4.02 -32.80
C ARG A 598 8.43 -3.61 -33.51
N SER A 599 8.46 -3.70 -34.85
CA SER A 599 7.32 -3.44 -35.73
C SER A 599 6.73 -4.69 -36.35
N ASP A 600 7.24 -5.87 -36.01
CA ASP A 600 6.75 -7.17 -36.46
C ASP A 600 5.71 -7.77 -35.48
N GLU A 601 5.39 -9.05 -35.66
CA GLU A 601 4.42 -9.77 -34.83
C GLU A 601 4.82 -9.99 -33.37
N TYR A 602 6.02 -9.55 -32.96
CA TYR A 602 6.55 -9.62 -31.58
C TYR A 602 6.61 -8.23 -30.90
N GLY A 603 6.13 -7.17 -31.55
CA GLY A 603 6.14 -5.80 -31.02
C GLY A 603 4.83 -5.04 -31.24
N GLY A 604 4.75 -3.83 -30.70
CA GLY A 604 3.58 -2.96 -30.77
C GLY A 604 2.48 -3.33 -29.76
N SER A 605 1.42 -4.03 -30.18
CA SER A 605 0.31 -4.38 -29.29
C SER A 605 0.73 -5.30 -28.15
N LEU A 606 0.00 -5.28 -27.01
CA LEU A 606 0.25 -6.17 -25.88
C LEU A 606 0.24 -7.64 -26.32
N ALA A 607 -0.72 -8.05 -27.15
CA ALA A 607 -0.81 -9.41 -27.68
C ALA A 607 0.46 -9.84 -28.45
N ASN A 608 1.05 -8.94 -29.21
CA ASN A 608 2.30 -9.19 -29.91
C ASN A 608 3.49 -9.25 -28.94
N ARG A 609 3.56 -8.32 -27.98
CA ARG A 609 4.63 -8.30 -26.97
C ARG A 609 4.63 -9.54 -26.09
N MET A 610 3.47 -10.12 -25.80
CA MET A 610 3.32 -11.38 -25.05
C MET A 610 3.70 -12.64 -25.86
N ARG A 611 3.70 -12.59 -27.20
CA ARG A 611 3.84 -13.75 -28.06
C ARG A 611 5.06 -14.60 -27.75
N PHE A 612 6.26 -14.03 -27.77
CA PHE A 612 7.49 -14.77 -27.51
C PHE A 612 7.58 -15.29 -26.06
N PRO A 613 7.32 -14.48 -25.02
CA PRO A 613 7.23 -15.01 -23.64
C PRO A 613 6.27 -16.19 -23.50
N LEU A 614 5.10 -16.15 -24.14
CA LEU A 614 4.13 -17.25 -24.09
C LEU A 614 4.58 -18.48 -24.87
N GLU A 615 5.31 -18.32 -25.99
CA GLU A 615 5.94 -19.43 -26.72
C GLU A 615 6.94 -20.17 -25.82
N VAL A 616 7.78 -19.44 -25.06
CA VAL A 616 8.72 -20.01 -24.10
C VAL A 616 7.97 -20.76 -22.99
N VAL A 617 6.96 -20.14 -22.37
CA VAL A 617 6.21 -20.75 -21.27
C VAL A 617 5.50 -22.05 -21.71
N ARG A 618 4.89 -22.05 -22.90
CA ARG A 618 4.23 -23.24 -23.44
C ARG A 618 5.23 -24.38 -23.70
N ALA A 619 6.37 -24.06 -24.30
CA ALA A 619 7.43 -25.05 -24.55
C ALA A 619 8.02 -25.63 -23.24
N VAL A 620 8.18 -24.77 -22.24
CA VAL A 620 8.59 -25.17 -20.89
C VAL A 620 7.52 -26.09 -20.26
N ARG A 621 6.23 -25.71 -20.35
CA ARG A 621 5.13 -26.53 -19.80
C ARG A 621 5.07 -27.91 -20.45
N GLU A 622 5.25 -28.00 -21.76
CA GLU A 622 5.29 -29.27 -22.46
C GLU A 622 6.45 -30.17 -22.01
N ALA A 623 7.58 -29.59 -21.65
CA ALA A 623 8.77 -30.33 -21.19
C ALA A 623 8.71 -30.66 -19.68
N TRP A 624 8.03 -29.89 -18.87
CA TRP A 624 7.91 -30.07 -17.42
C TRP A 624 6.80 -31.06 -17.06
N PRO A 625 6.95 -31.98 -16.13
CA PRO A 625 5.93 -32.97 -15.80
C PRO A 625 4.60 -32.37 -15.39
N ASP A 626 3.49 -32.91 -15.91
CA ASP A 626 2.15 -32.38 -15.63
C ASP A 626 1.77 -32.34 -14.14
N HIS A 627 2.29 -33.28 -13.35
CA HIS A 627 2.00 -33.33 -11.93
C HIS A 627 2.77 -32.31 -11.11
N LEU A 628 3.85 -31.73 -11.65
CA LEU A 628 4.63 -30.68 -10.98
C LEU A 628 4.17 -29.26 -11.38
N PRO A 629 4.13 -28.31 -10.43
CA PRO A 629 3.70 -26.96 -10.70
C PRO A 629 4.73 -26.14 -11.49
N LEU A 630 4.18 -25.23 -12.31
CA LEU A 630 4.93 -24.22 -13.05
C LEU A 630 4.56 -22.83 -12.53
N SER A 631 5.57 -22.06 -12.16
CA SER A 631 5.47 -20.64 -11.80
C SER A 631 6.02 -19.74 -12.90
N VAL A 632 5.51 -18.53 -13.00
CA VAL A 632 6.11 -17.46 -13.80
C VAL A 632 6.25 -16.21 -12.94
N ARG A 633 7.46 -15.65 -12.85
CA ARG A 633 7.71 -14.38 -12.21
C ARG A 633 7.53 -13.24 -13.20
N ILE A 634 6.73 -12.22 -12.85
CA ILE A 634 6.47 -11.05 -13.69
C ILE A 634 6.80 -9.76 -12.98
N SER A 635 7.11 -8.70 -13.73
CA SER A 635 7.03 -7.30 -13.25
C SER A 635 5.65 -6.77 -13.62
N ALA A 636 4.76 -6.63 -12.64
CA ALA A 636 3.36 -6.25 -12.86
C ALA A 636 3.18 -4.77 -13.26
N THR A 637 4.23 -3.97 -13.19
CA THR A 637 4.30 -2.60 -13.70
C THR A 637 5.75 -2.19 -13.88
N ASP A 638 6.00 -1.36 -14.87
CA ASP A 638 7.32 -0.78 -15.13
C ASP A 638 7.61 0.45 -14.25
N TRP A 639 6.61 1.03 -13.60
CA TRP A 639 6.67 2.33 -12.91
C TRP A 639 7.11 3.48 -13.82
N ILE A 640 6.75 3.41 -15.09
CA ILE A 640 7.08 4.39 -16.14
C ILE A 640 5.82 4.70 -16.93
N ASP A 641 5.56 5.97 -17.18
CA ASP A 641 4.40 6.39 -17.96
C ASP A 641 4.45 5.80 -19.38
N GLY A 642 3.36 5.16 -19.79
CA GLY A 642 3.27 4.46 -21.08
C GLY A 642 4.05 3.15 -21.16
N GLY A 643 4.60 2.66 -20.04
CA GLY A 643 5.19 1.34 -19.90
C GLY A 643 4.15 0.24 -19.73
N PHE A 644 4.60 -0.97 -19.40
CA PHE A 644 3.75 -2.08 -18.98
C PHE A 644 3.12 -1.76 -17.61
N ASP A 645 1.83 -1.97 -17.46
CA ASP A 645 1.08 -1.58 -16.26
C ASP A 645 0.25 -2.73 -15.65
N GLY A 646 -0.50 -2.41 -14.58
CA GLY A 646 -1.31 -3.39 -13.88
C GLY A 646 -2.47 -3.96 -14.71
N ASP A 647 -2.98 -3.24 -15.72
CA ASP A 647 -4.01 -3.76 -16.64
C ASP A 647 -3.39 -4.78 -17.59
N ASP A 648 -2.22 -4.47 -18.15
CA ASP A 648 -1.42 -5.39 -18.96
C ASP A 648 -1.05 -6.66 -18.17
N ALA A 649 -0.72 -6.52 -16.89
CA ALA A 649 -0.34 -7.64 -16.01
C ALA A 649 -1.50 -8.62 -15.76
N VAL A 650 -2.73 -8.14 -15.63
CA VAL A 650 -3.91 -9.02 -15.51
C VAL A 650 -4.15 -9.81 -16.79
N VAL A 651 -4.04 -9.16 -17.96
CA VAL A 651 -4.17 -9.82 -19.27
C VAL A 651 -3.08 -10.88 -19.45
N LEU A 652 -1.83 -10.54 -19.11
CA LEU A 652 -0.70 -11.49 -19.16
C LEU A 652 -0.93 -12.68 -18.22
N ALA A 653 -1.38 -12.45 -16.99
CA ALA A 653 -1.63 -13.52 -16.01
C ALA A 653 -2.71 -14.49 -16.47
N ASP A 654 -3.79 -14.01 -17.10
CA ASP A 654 -4.83 -14.86 -17.70
C ASP A 654 -4.27 -15.73 -18.85
N GLU A 655 -3.47 -15.15 -19.74
CA GLU A 655 -2.81 -15.91 -20.83
C GLU A 655 -1.75 -16.90 -20.30
N LEU A 656 -1.03 -16.57 -19.23
CA LEU A 656 -0.10 -17.50 -18.55
C LEU A 656 -0.87 -18.68 -17.93
N MET A 657 -1.98 -18.43 -17.24
CA MET A 657 -2.85 -19.47 -16.68
C MET A 657 -3.34 -20.42 -17.78
N ARG A 658 -3.83 -19.88 -18.90
CA ARG A 658 -4.25 -20.68 -20.07
C ARG A 658 -3.10 -21.46 -20.71
N SER A 659 -1.87 -20.98 -20.56
CA SER A 659 -0.66 -21.64 -21.04
C SER A 659 -0.10 -22.69 -20.06
N GLY A 660 -0.82 -22.97 -18.95
CA GLY A 660 -0.47 -24.01 -17.98
C GLY A 660 0.40 -23.55 -16.81
N CYS A 661 0.48 -22.25 -16.56
CA CYS A 661 1.06 -21.70 -15.34
C CYS A 661 0.10 -21.92 -14.16
N ASP A 662 0.61 -22.33 -13.00
CA ASP A 662 -0.16 -22.68 -11.80
C ASP A 662 -0.12 -21.57 -10.74
N VAL A 663 0.92 -20.75 -10.73
CA VAL A 663 1.12 -19.65 -9.77
C VAL A 663 1.94 -18.52 -10.38
N ILE A 664 1.59 -17.28 -10.08
CA ILE A 664 2.33 -16.10 -10.51
C ILE A 664 3.13 -15.52 -9.33
N ASP A 665 4.45 -15.41 -9.47
CA ASP A 665 5.29 -14.62 -8.57
C ASP A 665 5.26 -13.15 -9.02
N VAL A 666 4.66 -12.28 -8.20
CA VAL A 666 4.33 -10.91 -8.59
C VAL A 666 5.33 -9.91 -8.01
N SER A 667 6.26 -9.48 -8.86
CA SER A 667 7.19 -8.39 -8.60
C SER A 667 6.83 -7.13 -9.42
N THR A 668 7.67 -6.08 -9.40
CA THR A 668 7.48 -4.86 -10.18
C THR A 668 8.81 -4.22 -10.57
N GLY A 669 8.79 -3.39 -11.61
CA GLY A 669 9.87 -2.48 -12.00
C GLY A 669 11.14 -3.14 -12.49
N GLN A 670 12.23 -2.38 -12.40
CA GLN A 670 13.59 -2.72 -12.83
C GLN A 670 13.73 -2.99 -14.34
N VAL A 671 12.76 -2.56 -15.11
CA VAL A 671 12.80 -2.67 -16.57
C VAL A 671 13.75 -1.64 -17.15
N ASP A 672 13.74 -0.43 -16.60
CA ASP A 672 14.63 0.66 -16.97
C ASP A 672 15.05 1.46 -15.73
N LYS A 673 16.16 2.22 -15.82
CA LYS A 673 16.63 3.08 -14.72
C LYS A 673 15.76 4.32 -14.49
N ALA A 674 14.87 4.62 -15.40
CA ALA A 674 13.89 5.70 -15.28
C ALA A 674 12.66 5.29 -14.46
N ASP A 675 12.62 4.07 -13.89
CA ASP A 675 11.52 3.64 -13.04
C ASP A 675 11.46 4.46 -11.73
N HIS A 676 10.24 4.76 -11.28
CA HIS A 676 9.98 5.53 -10.06
C HIS A 676 9.03 4.79 -9.11
N PRO A 677 9.44 3.64 -8.54
CA PRO A 677 8.58 2.86 -7.66
C PRO A 677 8.26 3.59 -6.36
N GLU A 678 7.01 3.57 -5.96
CA GLU A 678 6.56 4.07 -4.66
C GLU A 678 6.85 3.03 -3.56
N TYR A 679 8.09 3.01 -3.06
CA TYR A 679 8.49 2.07 -2.01
C TYR A 679 7.71 2.28 -0.71
N GLY A 680 7.37 1.17 -0.06
CA GLY A 680 6.68 1.14 1.23
C GLY A 680 6.38 -0.28 1.67
N ARG A 681 5.80 -0.44 2.86
CA ARG A 681 5.34 -1.75 3.37
C ARG A 681 4.35 -2.36 2.37
N LEU A 682 4.55 -3.62 1.96
CA LEU A 682 3.67 -4.38 1.08
C LEU A 682 3.42 -3.72 -0.30
N TYR A 683 4.34 -2.89 -0.81
CA TYR A 683 4.09 -2.02 -1.97
C TYR A 683 3.75 -2.77 -3.28
N GLN A 684 4.16 -4.04 -3.40
CA GLN A 684 3.84 -4.88 -4.58
C GLN A 684 2.62 -5.79 -4.35
N THR A 685 2.20 -5.98 -3.09
CA THR A 685 1.05 -6.82 -2.74
C THR A 685 -0.26 -6.44 -3.47
N PRO A 686 -0.59 -5.16 -3.73
CA PRO A 686 -1.78 -4.79 -4.48
C PRO A 686 -1.86 -5.40 -5.89
N PHE A 687 -0.71 -5.63 -6.55
CA PHE A 687 -0.67 -6.27 -7.86
C PHE A 687 -0.94 -7.77 -7.77
N ALA A 688 -0.37 -8.46 -6.76
CA ALA A 688 -0.66 -9.86 -6.49
C ALA A 688 -2.14 -10.07 -6.13
N ASP A 689 -2.70 -9.21 -5.28
CA ASP A 689 -4.12 -9.18 -4.92
C ASP A 689 -5.00 -9.01 -6.16
N ARG A 690 -4.68 -8.04 -7.02
CA ARG A 690 -5.43 -7.78 -8.24
C ARG A 690 -5.46 -8.99 -9.18
N ILE A 691 -4.31 -9.58 -9.48
CA ILE A 691 -4.19 -10.76 -10.34
C ILE A 691 -4.99 -11.92 -9.74
N ARG A 692 -4.84 -12.15 -8.44
CA ARG A 692 -5.55 -13.22 -7.74
C ARG A 692 -7.07 -13.09 -7.82
N GLN A 693 -7.59 -11.88 -7.62
CA GLN A 693 -9.05 -11.65 -7.60
C GLN A 693 -9.65 -11.61 -9.01
N GLU A 694 -8.97 -11.02 -9.98
CA GLU A 694 -9.52 -10.84 -11.34
C GLU A 694 -9.31 -12.06 -12.23
N VAL A 695 -8.19 -12.79 -12.08
CA VAL A 695 -7.85 -13.97 -12.90
C VAL A 695 -8.22 -15.28 -12.19
N GLY A 696 -8.12 -15.32 -10.87
CA GLY A 696 -8.38 -16.53 -10.08
C GLY A 696 -7.20 -17.51 -10.01
N ILE A 697 -6.02 -17.14 -10.53
CA ILE A 697 -4.79 -17.90 -10.39
C ILE A 697 -4.15 -17.67 -9.02
N ALA A 698 -3.47 -18.69 -8.47
CA ALA A 698 -2.70 -18.53 -7.25
C ALA A 698 -1.58 -17.50 -7.43
N THR A 699 -1.28 -16.73 -6.38
CA THR A 699 -0.24 -15.71 -6.42
C THR A 699 0.73 -15.82 -5.26
N MET A 700 1.97 -15.43 -5.52
CA MET A 700 3.02 -15.20 -4.53
C MET A 700 3.30 -13.70 -4.46
N ALA A 701 3.18 -13.12 -3.26
CA ALA A 701 3.48 -11.71 -3.05
C ALA A 701 4.90 -11.52 -2.53
N VAL A 702 5.60 -10.54 -3.09
CA VAL A 702 6.93 -10.09 -2.65
C VAL A 702 6.93 -8.57 -2.47
N GLY A 703 7.93 -8.00 -1.85
CA GLY A 703 8.13 -6.55 -1.76
C GLY A 703 7.78 -5.96 -0.40
N ALA A 704 8.82 -5.74 0.41
CA ALA A 704 8.74 -5.21 1.77
C ALA A 704 7.76 -5.97 2.70
N ILE A 705 7.65 -7.29 2.51
CA ILE A 705 7.09 -8.24 3.47
C ILE A 705 8.25 -8.62 4.40
N SER A 706 8.17 -8.29 5.69
CA SER A 706 9.32 -8.42 6.59
C SER A 706 9.00 -9.00 7.97
N SER A 707 7.73 -8.99 8.37
CA SER A 707 7.30 -9.48 9.68
C SER A 707 6.33 -10.66 9.56
N VAL A 708 6.18 -11.38 10.66
CA VAL A 708 5.16 -12.44 10.83
C VAL A 708 3.76 -11.87 10.62
N ASP A 709 3.52 -10.68 11.16
CA ASP A 709 2.28 -9.93 11.02
C ASP A 709 1.95 -9.59 9.55
N ASP A 710 2.97 -9.19 8.74
CA ASP A 710 2.80 -8.96 7.31
C ASP A 710 2.30 -10.23 6.61
N VAL A 711 2.98 -11.36 6.83
CA VAL A 711 2.64 -12.64 6.20
C VAL A 711 1.22 -13.06 6.58
N ASN A 712 0.88 -13.06 7.88
CA ASN A 712 -0.45 -13.43 8.36
C ASN A 712 -1.53 -12.49 7.80
N THR A 713 -1.27 -11.19 7.75
CA THR A 713 -2.20 -10.20 7.19
C THR A 713 -2.46 -10.45 5.70
N VAL A 714 -1.43 -10.69 4.90
CA VAL A 714 -1.56 -10.96 3.45
C VAL A 714 -2.34 -12.25 3.19
N ILE A 715 -2.00 -13.33 3.90
CA ILE A 715 -2.64 -14.64 3.71
C ILE A 715 -4.10 -14.62 4.17
N LEU A 716 -4.38 -14.12 5.38
CA LEU A 716 -5.75 -14.11 5.93
C LEU A 716 -6.68 -13.20 5.13
N SER A 717 -6.19 -12.06 4.67
CA SER A 717 -6.98 -11.17 3.80
C SER A 717 -7.22 -11.75 2.40
N GLY A 718 -6.47 -12.77 1.99
CA GLY A 718 -6.56 -13.37 0.65
C GLY A 718 -5.95 -12.50 -0.44
N ARG A 719 -5.01 -11.63 -0.10
CA ARG A 719 -4.29 -10.80 -1.09
C ARG A 719 -3.26 -11.58 -1.88
N ALA A 720 -2.74 -12.67 -1.31
CA ALA A 720 -1.92 -13.65 -2.00
C ALA A 720 -2.04 -15.01 -1.30
N ASP A 721 -1.60 -16.08 -1.96
CA ASP A 721 -1.60 -17.42 -1.42
C ASP A 721 -0.29 -17.78 -0.71
N LEU A 722 0.82 -17.17 -1.15
CA LEU A 722 2.16 -17.34 -0.61
C LEU A 722 2.86 -15.98 -0.44
N CYS A 723 3.80 -15.92 0.49
CA CYS A 723 4.64 -14.73 0.71
C CYS A 723 6.12 -15.07 0.50
N LEU A 724 6.77 -14.30 -0.38
CA LEU A 724 8.20 -14.43 -0.65
C LEU A 724 8.98 -13.45 0.21
N LEU A 725 9.95 -13.97 0.94
CA LEU A 725 10.87 -13.21 1.78
C LEU A 725 12.27 -13.23 1.17
N ALA A 726 12.81 -12.04 0.84
CA ALA A 726 14.18 -11.88 0.35
C ALA A 726 15.12 -11.46 1.48
N ARG A 727 15.19 -10.15 1.76
CA ARG A 727 16.07 -9.58 2.79
C ARG A 727 15.92 -10.19 4.18
N PRO A 728 14.71 -10.53 4.68
CA PRO A 728 14.59 -11.24 5.95
C PRO A 728 15.34 -12.57 5.97
N HIS A 729 15.25 -13.37 4.88
CA HIS A 729 15.99 -14.63 4.76
C HIS A 729 17.51 -14.45 4.52
N LEU A 730 17.98 -13.29 4.02
CA LEU A 730 19.41 -13.00 3.96
C LEU A 730 19.99 -12.74 5.35
N VAL A 731 19.25 -12.02 6.19
CA VAL A 731 19.65 -11.68 7.56
C VAL A 731 19.51 -12.87 8.51
N ASP A 732 18.39 -13.61 8.40
CA ASP A 732 18.07 -14.74 9.28
C ASP A 732 17.65 -15.98 8.46
N PRO A 733 18.56 -16.94 8.26
CA PRO A 733 18.24 -18.20 7.60
C PRO A 733 17.15 -19.02 8.31
N TYR A 734 16.97 -18.82 9.60
CA TYR A 734 16.01 -19.53 10.46
C TYR A 734 14.75 -18.73 10.74
N TRP A 735 14.46 -17.73 9.91
CA TRP A 735 13.35 -16.78 10.10
C TRP A 735 12.02 -17.51 10.36
N THR A 736 11.70 -18.57 9.60
CA THR A 736 10.42 -19.29 9.75
C THR A 736 10.34 -20.07 11.07
N LEU A 737 11.44 -20.69 11.51
CA LEU A 737 11.50 -21.33 12.82
C LEU A 737 11.39 -20.32 13.97
N ASN A 738 12.07 -19.18 13.82
CA ASN A 738 11.97 -18.08 14.80
C ASN A 738 10.55 -17.52 14.83
N ALA A 739 9.91 -17.33 13.67
CA ALA A 739 8.52 -16.92 13.58
C ALA A 739 7.57 -17.88 14.35
N ALA A 740 7.76 -19.19 14.20
CA ALA A 740 6.97 -20.17 14.92
C ALA A 740 7.13 -20.05 16.45
N ILE A 741 8.35 -19.79 16.94
CA ILE A 741 8.62 -19.54 18.36
C ILE A 741 7.92 -18.26 18.82
N ASP A 742 8.06 -17.17 18.06
CA ASP A 742 7.56 -15.84 18.43
C ASP A 742 6.03 -15.83 18.58
N VAL A 743 5.31 -16.57 17.70
CA VAL A 743 3.84 -16.69 17.80
C VAL A 743 3.37 -17.89 18.64
N GLY A 744 4.28 -18.64 19.26
CA GLY A 744 3.95 -19.79 20.09
C GLY A 744 3.39 -21.00 19.32
N TYR A 745 3.64 -21.09 18.00
CA TYR A 745 3.20 -22.24 17.19
C TYR A 745 4.11 -23.45 17.36
N THR A 746 3.57 -24.54 17.93
CA THR A 746 4.36 -25.71 18.35
C THR A 746 4.39 -26.85 17.33
N ASP A 747 3.47 -26.87 16.36
CA ASP A 747 3.32 -27.99 15.44
C ASP A 747 4.20 -27.85 14.18
N HIS A 748 4.98 -26.75 14.09
CA HIS A 748 5.98 -26.61 13.02
C HIS A 748 7.06 -27.70 13.13
N ALA A 749 7.41 -28.30 11.99
CA ALA A 749 8.41 -29.34 11.94
C ALA A 749 9.81 -28.77 12.21
N TRP A 750 10.50 -29.31 13.19
CA TRP A 750 11.87 -28.95 13.54
C TRP A 750 12.84 -30.05 13.08
N PRO A 751 14.02 -29.70 12.59
CA PRO A 751 15.09 -30.67 12.40
C PRO A 751 15.39 -31.39 13.73
N LYS A 752 15.53 -32.68 13.68
CA LYS A 752 15.80 -33.52 14.91
C LYS A 752 17.01 -33.00 15.70
N GLN A 753 18.02 -32.51 14.98
CA GLN A 753 19.27 -31.96 15.55
C GLN A 753 19.04 -30.66 16.35
N TYR A 754 17.93 -29.92 16.06
CA TYR A 754 17.63 -28.61 16.66
C TYR A 754 16.49 -28.64 17.69
N LEU A 755 15.94 -29.84 17.98
CA LEU A 755 14.80 -29.97 18.92
C LEU A 755 15.06 -29.34 20.29
N THR A 756 16.32 -29.38 20.79
CA THR A 756 16.70 -28.76 22.05
C THR A 756 16.65 -27.22 22.01
N GLY A 757 16.78 -26.65 20.81
CA GLY A 757 16.65 -25.20 20.60
C GLY A 757 15.21 -24.70 20.67
N ARG A 758 14.22 -25.56 20.40
CA ARG A 758 12.80 -25.23 20.36
C ARG A 758 12.28 -24.65 21.68
N THR A 759 12.86 -25.03 22.81
CA THR A 759 12.43 -24.61 24.16
C THR A 759 13.23 -23.42 24.70
N ALA A 760 14.32 -23.01 24.02
CA ALA A 760 15.28 -22.05 24.57
C ALA A 760 14.88 -20.57 24.40
N ARG A 761 13.88 -20.26 23.59
CA ARG A 761 13.42 -18.87 23.32
C ARG A 761 11.93 -18.70 23.52
N ARG A 762 11.46 -18.70 24.76
CA ARG A 762 10.39 -17.77 25.12
C ARG A 762 11.10 -16.46 25.53
N ARG A 763 11.32 -15.55 24.62
CA ARG A 763 11.47 -14.15 25.00
C ARG A 763 10.18 -13.79 25.72
N GLU A 764 10.26 -13.42 27.00
CA GLU A 764 9.22 -12.61 27.60
C GLU A 764 9.05 -11.41 26.65
N GLN A 765 8.00 -11.44 25.85
CA GLN A 765 7.54 -10.22 25.21
C GLN A 765 7.19 -9.32 26.38
N GLN A 766 8.02 -8.30 26.64
CA GLN A 766 7.52 -7.15 27.37
C GLN A 766 6.26 -6.73 26.63
N PRO A 767 5.09 -6.71 27.29
CA PRO A 767 3.92 -6.11 26.69
C PRO A 767 4.38 -4.75 26.19
N LEU A 768 4.19 -4.46 24.91
CA LEU A 768 4.23 -3.09 24.43
C LEU A 768 3.28 -2.36 25.39
N ALA A 769 3.84 -1.49 26.23
CA ALA A 769 3.08 -0.60 27.10
C ALA A 769 2.38 0.43 26.22
N LEU A 770 1.41 -0.04 25.47
CA LEU A 770 0.43 0.75 24.76
C LEU A 770 -0.78 0.85 25.70
N PHE A 771 -0.80 1.98 26.43
CA PHE A 771 -1.97 2.47 27.16
C PHE A 771 -2.48 1.58 28.33
N GLU A 772 -1.71 1.46 29.41
CA GLU A 772 -2.30 1.40 30.74
C GLU A 772 -2.86 2.79 31.08
N GLY A 773 -4.07 3.04 30.66
CA GLY A 773 -4.77 4.27 30.98
C GLY A 773 -6.19 4.22 30.47
N ARG A 774 -7.04 3.49 31.18
CA ARG A 774 -8.49 3.57 31.39
C ARG A 774 -9.20 2.23 31.25
N ARG A 775 -9.02 1.38 32.24
CA ARG A 775 -10.15 0.61 32.80
C ARG A 775 -10.55 1.35 34.07
N GLU A 776 -11.80 1.79 34.12
CA GLU A 776 -12.54 2.47 35.18
C GLU A 776 -12.94 3.91 34.81
N ARG A 777 -14.05 4.01 34.06
CA ARG A 777 -15.21 4.86 34.42
C ARG A 777 -16.42 4.42 33.55
#